data_5a6bfee58f019eb6d6c3438f2b85ce46
#
_entry.id   5a6bfee58f019eb6d6c3438f2b85ce46
#
_cell.length_a   1.000
_cell.length_b   1.000
_cell.length_c   1.000
_cell.angle_alpha   90.00
_cell.angle_beta   90.00
_cell.angle_gamma   90.00
#
_symmetry.space_group_name_H-M   'P 1'
#
loop_
_entity.id
_entity.type
_entity.pdbx_description
1 polymer ?
#
loop_
_entity_poly.entity_id
_entity_poly.type
_entity_poly.pdbx_seq_one_letter_code
_entity_poly.pdbx_strand_id
1 'polypeptide(L)'
;MRIIDSILITFAKLLLSLRYRIKISGIEAIAAKDKKGILFLPNHPALIDPIILFAYMHPLFAPSAIADKDQVDRFLIRRLVRRFAIRTIPDITKYGSSARDEIEKTLDEAIEGLKSGENLLLWPAGHIYRSCLENLSSNSSIERVIRQYPNVRIVLIRTRGLWGSRFSRSSGRQPKVAEALVKGLFSLLTSAIFFAPRRNVTIDFYEPADLPRTPGRNVINRLIEAYYNVDAPPNTYVPYTIWEKPGPVTLPEPASATLRSTGASIPPATRQTVSNYLSQLTGISHPRDSDRLSSDLGMDSLARVDLTLWLEKEFGFPQANVDAIQTVSDVMLAACGQFVYSGPADLKPISSRWFQDTGSERVTLPEGNSVSQLFLKQAALSPSGIIIADQATGTKSFRDLITACLVLKRPIENLEGARLGIMMPASVAADVLYLAAIFAGKTPVMVNWTAGFRNILESLNLTEVKNVLTSKTLVQKISSQGIDLSEISDRFVFIETLARSISAFAKFKAFLSAHISWATLYKARISPLAAIIFTSGSETLPKAVPLTHNNVLSNLRDVVKAVTVRQTDRLIGILPPFHSFGLTCTILVPLCAGVRTVYHPNPMEAGLIARIIEAYRVTLLIGTPTFLNGIVRTAEKNQLSPLRLAVTGAERCPENTYALLKQRCRNAVILEGYGVTECSPIISLADENNPQPFTIGKVLPSLQYLLTDPQTGTPLDGPGTGILLVKGPSVFAGYLNYTGPSPFLEIGGHHWYSTGDIVSVDERQVFTFRGRLKRFVKLGGEMISLPAIEAVLEQHYPAGSDKGPVLAVEATEDEHPELVLFTTLDIEREQVNRCIRQAGLSGLHNIRRVIKLPEIPLLGTGKPNYRTLKDLLRTTS
;
A
#
# COMPACT_ATOMS: atom_id res chain seq x y z
N MET A 1 -13.67 17.51 52.20
CA MET A 1 -12.41 16.70 52.03
C MET A 1 -11.91 16.26 53.39
N ARG A 2 -11.68 14.98 53.61
CA ARG A 2 -11.17 14.48 54.90
C ARG A 2 -9.73 14.97 55.10
N ILE A 3 -9.35 15.40 56.30
CA ILE A 3 -8.00 15.94 56.63
C ILE A 3 -6.89 15.01 56.12
N ILE A 4 -7.11 13.70 56.22
CA ILE A 4 -6.15 12.70 55.70
C ILE A 4 -5.94 12.75 54.19
N ASP A 5 -7.00 13.07 53.41
CA ASP A 5 -6.89 13.18 51.93
C ASP A 5 -6.04 14.39 51.55
N SER A 6 -6.21 15.51 52.27
CA SER A 6 -5.40 16.72 52.08
C SER A 6 -3.92 16.46 52.40
N ILE A 7 -3.63 15.73 53.50
CA ILE A 7 -2.25 15.38 53.85
C ILE A 7 -1.63 14.48 52.77
N LEU A 8 -2.34 13.43 52.31
CA LEU A 8 -1.85 12.53 51.28
C LEU A 8 -1.56 13.23 49.95
N ILE A 9 -2.49 14.10 49.51
CA ILE A 9 -2.33 14.88 48.29
C ILE A 9 -1.16 15.87 48.41
N THR A 10 -1.03 16.56 49.54
CA THR A 10 0.09 17.49 49.77
C THR A 10 1.41 16.76 49.77
N PHE A 11 1.49 15.61 50.40
CA PHE A 11 2.69 14.77 50.42
C PHE A 11 3.03 14.25 49.02
N ALA A 12 2.03 13.82 48.24
CA ALA A 12 2.24 13.42 46.86
C ALA A 12 2.77 14.57 45.98
N LYS A 13 2.19 15.79 46.10
CA LYS A 13 2.72 16.98 45.42
C LYS A 13 4.16 17.30 45.80
N LEU A 14 4.52 17.18 47.07
CA LEU A 14 5.89 17.39 47.54
C LEU A 14 6.86 16.39 46.90
N LEU A 15 6.52 15.10 46.91
CA LEU A 15 7.34 14.05 46.27
C LEU A 15 7.50 14.29 44.77
N LEU A 16 6.41 14.61 44.05
CA LEU A 16 6.43 14.92 42.63
C LEU A 16 7.31 16.15 42.33
N SER A 17 7.29 17.18 43.20
CA SER A 17 8.09 18.40 43.02
C SER A 17 9.60 18.18 43.09
N LEU A 18 10.08 17.08 43.70
CA LEU A 18 11.49 16.72 43.70
C LEU A 18 12.02 16.40 42.29
N ARG A 19 11.13 15.83 41.43
CA ARG A 19 11.52 15.40 40.09
C ARG A 19 10.89 16.22 38.98
N TYR A 20 9.67 16.71 39.19
CA TYR A 20 8.86 17.37 38.16
C TYR A 20 8.60 18.84 38.47
N ARG A 21 8.84 19.71 37.50
CA ARG A 21 8.39 21.11 37.51
C ARG A 21 7.09 21.19 36.75
N ILE A 22 5.96 21.16 37.46
CA ILE A 22 4.63 21.06 36.85
C ILE A 22 4.06 22.47 36.70
N LYS A 23 3.63 22.80 35.44
CA LYS A 23 2.93 24.03 35.11
C LYS A 23 1.53 23.66 34.62
N ILE A 24 0.50 24.28 35.20
CA ILE A 24 -0.89 24.01 34.88
C ILE A 24 -1.50 25.28 34.32
N SER A 25 -2.29 25.13 33.23
CA SER A 25 -3.04 26.21 32.59
C SER A 25 -4.50 25.81 32.36
N GLY A 26 -5.41 26.77 32.36
CA GLY A 26 -6.83 26.59 32.07
C GLY A 26 -7.69 25.99 33.18
N ILE A 27 -7.12 25.40 34.23
CA ILE A 27 -7.88 24.73 35.31
C ILE A 27 -8.79 25.69 36.09
N GLU A 28 -8.36 26.93 36.30
CA GLU A 28 -9.10 27.95 37.00
C GLU A 28 -10.36 28.39 36.23
N ALA A 29 -10.25 28.53 34.91
CA ALA A 29 -11.38 28.83 34.04
C ALA A 29 -12.45 27.73 34.06
N ILE A 30 -12.02 26.45 34.13
CA ILE A 30 -12.93 25.30 34.27
C ILE A 30 -13.60 25.32 35.65
N ALA A 31 -12.81 25.61 36.71
CA ALA A 31 -13.30 25.64 38.07
C ALA A 31 -14.21 26.84 38.42
N ALA A 32 -14.15 27.90 37.63
CA ALA A 32 -15.05 29.08 37.77
C ALA A 32 -16.50 28.80 37.33
N LYS A 33 -16.72 27.73 36.55
CA LYS A 33 -18.06 27.25 36.14
C LYS A 33 -18.57 26.17 37.07
N ASP A 34 -19.68 25.49 36.70
CA ASP A 34 -20.18 24.33 37.45
C ASP A 34 -19.13 23.22 37.54
N LYS A 35 -18.93 22.69 38.72
CA LYS A 35 -17.90 21.68 39.05
C LYS A 35 -18.44 20.26 39.07
N LYS A 36 -19.67 20.03 38.66
CA LYS A 36 -20.32 18.72 38.71
C LYS A 36 -20.61 18.17 37.31
N GLY A 37 -20.62 16.84 37.19
CA GLY A 37 -21.01 16.14 35.96
C GLY A 37 -20.03 16.35 34.82
N ILE A 38 -18.74 16.53 35.10
CA ILE A 38 -17.71 16.82 34.08
C ILE A 38 -17.02 15.52 33.69
N LEU A 39 -16.94 15.28 32.38
CA LEU A 39 -16.11 14.23 31.79
C LEU A 39 -14.74 14.84 31.45
N PHE A 40 -13.72 14.44 32.17
CA PHE A 40 -12.33 14.81 31.92
C PHE A 40 -11.66 13.75 31.04
N LEU A 41 -11.10 14.17 29.92
CA LEU A 41 -10.43 13.30 28.95
C LEU A 41 -8.95 13.70 28.84
N PRO A 42 -8.04 13.03 29.56
CA PRO A 42 -6.60 13.24 29.44
C PRO A 42 -6.00 12.35 28.36
N ASN A 43 -4.89 12.84 27.73
CA ASN A 43 -3.95 11.99 27.03
C ASN A 43 -3.10 11.16 28.01
N HIS A 44 -2.43 10.08 27.55
CA HIS A 44 -1.74 9.12 28.44
C HIS A 44 -0.24 8.91 28.07
N PRO A 45 0.63 9.93 28.27
CA PRO A 45 2.04 9.85 27.85
C PRO A 45 2.90 8.92 28.71
N ALA A 46 2.54 8.64 29.96
CA ALA A 46 3.34 7.81 30.88
C ALA A 46 2.53 7.31 32.06
N LEU A 47 2.93 6.18 32.68
CA LEU A 47 2.25 5.60 33.85
C LEU A 47 2.22 6.49 35.11
N ILE A 48 2.94 7.61 35.12
CA ILE A 48 2.97 8.57 36.23
C ILE A 48 1.91 9.68 36.08
N ASP A 49 1.38 9.93 34.86
CA ASP A 49 0.45 11.03 34.66
C ASP A 49 -0.87 10.91 35.43
N PRO A 50 -1.47 9.71 35.65
CA PRO A 50 -2.66 9.61 36.47
C PRO A 50 -2.44 10.10 37.92
N ILE A 51 -1.28 9.83 38.47
CA ILE A 51 -0.92 10.27 39.82
C ILE A 51 -0.77 11.79 39.86
N ILE A 52 -0.13 12.36 38.83
CA ILE A 52 0.06 13.82 38.69
C ILE A 52 -1.32 14.49 38.58
N LEU A 53 -2.13 14.04 37.62
CA LEU A 53 -3.45 14.65 37.36
C LEU A 53 -4.33 14.57 38.60
N PHE A 54 -4.38 13.40 39.24
CA PHE A 54 -5.19 13.19 40.43
C PHE A 54 -4.77 14.11 41.57
N ALA A 55 -3.47 14.24 41.84
CA ALA A 55 -2.96 15.13 42.90
C ALA A 55 -3.38 16.59 42.73
N TYR A 56 -3.48 17.09 41.51
CA TYR A 56 -3.83 18.49 41.22
C TYR A 56 -5.32 18.72 41.01
N MET A 57 -6.08 17.74 40.48
CA MET A 57 -7.51 17.87 40.18
C MET A 57 -8.40 17.56 41.37
N HIS A 58 -8.01 16.59 42.22
CA HIS A 58 -8.87 16.10 43.27
C HIS A 58 -9.32 17.18 44.28
N PRO A 59 -8.49 18.16 44.68
CA PRO A 59 -8.92 19.24 45.56
C PRO A 59 -10.05 20.12 45.00
N LEU A 60 -10.16 20.21 43.65
CA LEU A 60 -11.11 21.10 42.98
C LEU A 60 -12.36 20.38 42.49
N PHE A 61 -12.22 19.16 42.01
CA PHE A 61 -13.26 18.44 41.29
C PHE A 61 -13.58 17.04 41.87
N ALA A 62 -12.75 16.49 42.73
CA ALA A 62 -12.87 15.14 43.28
C ALA A 62 -13.32 14.08 42.29
N PRO A 63 -12.65 13.93 41.13
CA PRO A 63 -13.11 13.03 40.08
C PRO A 63 -12.95 11.58 40.48
N SER A 64 -13.94 10.73 40.08
CA SER A 64 -13.74 9.29 40.04
C SER A 64 -12.89 8.97 38.79
N ALA A 65 -12.14 7.88 38.79
CA ALA A 65 -11.33 7.44 37.68
C ALA A 65 -11.63 6.00 37.30
N ILE A 66 -11.38 5.66 36.02
CA ILE A 66 -11.40 4.28 35.54
C ILE A 66 -9.95 3.84 35.36
N ALA A 67 -9.55 2.72 35.97
CA ALA A 67 -8.19 2.19 35.95
C ALA A 67 -8.16 0.68 35.68
N ASP A 68 -7.06 0.20 35.10
CA ASP A 68 -6.80 -1.21 34.85
C ASP A 68 -6.72 -1.98 36.19
N LYS A 69 -7.53 -3.05 36.32
CA LYS A 69 -7.64 -3.91 37.49
C LYS A 69 -6.29 -4.49 37.96
N ASP A 70 -5.46 -4.93 37.01
CA ASP A 70 -4.16 -5.54 37.30
C ASP A 70 -3.10 -4.54 37.79
N GLN A 71 -3.25 -3.27 37.42
CA GLN A 71 -2.36 -2.19 37.85
C GLN A 71 -2.64 -1.74 39.29
N VAL A 72 -3.88 -1.85 39.71
CA VAL A 72 -4.35 -1.33 40.99
C VAL A 72 -4.57 -2.43 42.05
N ASP A 73 -4.59 -3.71 41.69
CA ASP A 73 -4.83 -4.82 42.61
C ASP A 73 -3.58 -5.23 43.45
N ARG A 74 -2.82 -4.23 43.92
CA ARG A 74 -1.71 -4.41 44.83
C ARG A 74 -2.11 -3.98 46.24
N PHE A 75 -1.66 -4.71 47.28
CA PHE A 75 -2.11 -4.55 48.65
C PHE A 75 -2.13 -3.09 49.14
N LEU A 76 -1.10 -2.31 48.88
CA LEU A 76 -1.04 -0.89 49.27
C LEU A 76 -1.92 0.02 48.41
N ILE A 77 -2.04 -0.26 47.11
CA ILE A 77 -2.80 0.56 46.16
C ILE A 77 -4.30 0.31 46.31
N ARG A 78 -4.73 -0.92 46.62
CA ARG A 78 -6.14 -1.30 46.81
C ARG A 78 -6.86 -0.45 47.90
N ARG A 79 -6.17 -0.01 48.97
CA ARG A 79 -6.71 0.91 49.95
C ARG A 79 -6.97 2.31 49.41
N LEU A 80 -6.02 2.83 48.59
CA LEU A 80 -6.14 4.12 47.93
C LEU A 80 -7.24 4.10 46.89
N VAL A 81 -7.33 3.04 46.09
CA VAL A 81 -8.35 2.84 45.03
C VAL A 81 -9.77 2.94 45.62
N ARG A 82 -10.02 2.21 46.72
CA ARG A 82 -11.32 2.27 47.43
C ARG A 82 -11.59 3.64 48.03
N ARG A 83 -10.54 4.31 48.55
CA ARG A 83 -10.67 5.63 49.19
C ARG A 83 -11.03 6.72 48.21
N PHE A 84 -10.53 6.64 46.95
CA PHE A 84 -10.69 7.67 45.91
C PHE A 84 -11.73 7.29 44.85
N ALA A 85 -12.62 6.32 45.12
CA ALA A 85 -13.69 5.89 44.23
C ALA A 85 -13.22 5.55 42.82
N ILE A 86 -12.06 4.89 42.70
CA ILE A 86 -11.53 4.44 41.40
C ILE A 86 -12.26 3.14 41.03
N ARG A 87 -12.92 3.16 39.87
CA ARG A 87 -13.55 2.01 39.21
C ARG A 87 -12.50 1.20 38.47
N THR A 88 -12.54 -0.12 38.55
CA THR A 88 -11.57 -0.98 37.88
C THR A 88 -12.20 -1.71 36.71
N ILE A 89 -11.48 -1.76 35.59
CA ILE A 89 -11.84 -2.54 34.41
C ILE A 89 -10.74 -3.57 34.13
N PRO A 90 -11.11 -4.77 33.63
CA PRO A 90 -10.12 -5.73 33.16
C PRO A 90 -9.44 -5.21 31.86
N ASP A 91 -8.17 -5.56 31.70
CA ASP A 91 -7.44 -5.26 30.48
C ASP A 91 -7.93 -6.16 29.33
N ILE A 92 -8.54 -5.57 28.32
CA ILE A 92 -9.06 -6.30 27.15
C ILE A 92 -7.95 -7.09 26.41
N THR A 93 -6.69 -6.62 26.49
CA THR A 93 -5.56 -7.32 25.88
C THR A 93 -5.19 -8.62 26.60
N LYS A 94 -5.59 -8.75 27.87
CA LYS A 94 -5.31 -9.95 28.69
C LYS A 94 -6.48 -10.91 28.76
N TYR A 95 -7.70 -10.39 28.75
CA TYR A 95 -8.91 -11.17 28.99
C TYR A 95 -9.80 -11.31 27.74
N GLY A 96 -9.41 -10.70 26.61
CA GLY A 96 -10.13 -10.82 25.34
C GLY A 96 -11.57 -10.29 25.42
N SER A 97 -12.43 -10.83 24.57
CA SER A 97 -13.85 -10.42 24.49
C SER A 97 -14.64 -10.68 25.79
N SER A 98 -14.19 -11.63 26.64
CA SER A 98 -14.85 -11.89 27.92
C SER A 98 -14.77 -10.71 28.91
N ALA A 99 -13.81 -9.79 28.70
CA ALA A 99 -13.72 -8.55 29.48
C ALA A 99 -14.72 -7.48 29.03
N ARG A 100 -15.30 -7.61 27.84
CA ARG A 100 -16.12 -6.58 27.22
C ARG A 100 -17.38 -6.27 28.03
N ASP A 101 -18.08 -7.29 28.47
CA ASP A 101 -19.31 -7.13 29.24
C ASP A 101 -19.06 -6.43 30.58
N GLU A 102 -17.93 -6.76 31.25
CA GLU A 102 -17.53 -6.12 32.52
C GLU A 102 -17.12 -4.66 32.29
N ILE A 103 -16.42 -4.38 31.20
CA ILE A 103 -16.02 -3.01 30.77
C ILE A 103 -17.27 -2.19 30.45
N GLU A 104 -18.21 -2.73 29.67
CA GLU A 104 -19.45 -2.04 29.29
C GLU A 104 -20.30 -1.72 30.53
N LYS A 105 -20.46 -2.67 31.42
CA LYS A 105 -21.17 -2.47 32.68
C LYS A 105 -20.53 -1.36 33.54
N THR A 106 -19.20 -1.39 33.70
CA THR A 106 -18.49 -0.38 34.49
C THR A 106 -18.59 1.01 33.86
N LEU A 107 -18.60 1.08 32.52
CA LEU A 107 -18.76 2.35 31.79
C LEU A 107 -20.19 2.89 31.96
N ASP A 108 -21.23 2.02 31.91
CA ASP A 108 -22.60 2.42 32.12
C ASP A 108 -22.83 2.92 33.56
N GLU A 109 -22.25 2.26 34.57
CA GLU A 109 -22.25 2.74 35.97
C GLU A 109 -21.53 4.11 36.10
N ALA A 110 -20.47 4.34 35.35
CA ALA A 110 -19.77 5.63 35.33
C ALA A 110 -20.59 6.72 34.65
N ILE A 111 -21.36 6.39 33.60
CA ILE A 111 -22.27 7.32 32.91
C ILE A 111 -23.42 7.73 33.84
N GLU A 112 -23.98 6.79 34.57
CA GLU A 112 -25.03 7.11 35.60
C GLU A 112 -24.44 8.01 36.70
N GLY A 113 -23.20 7.78 37.13
CA GLY A 113 -22.48 8.68 38.03
C GLY A 113 -22.35 10.10 37.46
N LEU A 114 -21.98 10.25 36.18
CA LEU A 114 -21.94 11.56 35.51
C LEU A 114 -23.30 12.26 35.50
N LYS A 115 -24.38 11.54 35.22
CA LYS A 115 -25.75 12.08 35.23
C LYS A 115 -26.18 12.53 36.64
N SER A 116 -25.71 11.85 37.70
CA SER A 116 -25.96 12.24 39.08
C SER A 116 -25.05 13.36 39.58
N GLY A 117 -24.17 13.88 38.76
CA GLY A 117 -23.26 15.00 39.07
C GLY A 117 -21.88 14.60 39.55
N GLU A 118 -21.49 13.32 39.50
CA GLU A 118 -20.10 12.90 39.70
C GLU A 118 -19.22 13.37 38.55
N ASN A 119 -17.95 13.66 38.84
CA ASN A 119 -16.95 13.94 37.82
C ASN A 119 -16.20 12.66 37.48
N LEU A 120 -15.95 12.42 36.19
CA LEU A 120 -15.26 11.25 35.68
C LEU A 120 -13.95 11.61 34.97
N LEU A 121 -12.87 10.92 35.34
CA LEU A 121 -11.58 10.99 34.66
C LEU A 121 -11.41 9.70 33.84
N LEU A 122 -11.42 9.82 32.51
CA LEU A 122 -11.38 8.71 31.57
C LEU A 122 -10.27 8.94 30.55
N TRP A 123 -9.31 8.03 30.47
CA TRP A 123 -8.27 8.03 29.44
C TRP A 123 -8.83 7.43 28.15
N PRO A 124 -9.05 8.23 27.10
CA PRO A 124 -9.77 7.77 25.91
C PRO A 124 -9.03 6.68 25.14
N ALA A 125 -7.70 6.67 25.16
CA ALA A 125 -6.90 5.65 24.50
C ALA A 125 -6.93 4.28 25.22
N GLY A 126 -7.15 4.26 26.53
CA GLY A 126 -7.09 3.05 27.35
C GLY A 126 -5.68 2.48 27.54
N HIS A 127 -4.66 3.10 26.98
CA HIS A 127 -3.25 2.68 27.09
C HIS A 127 -2.30 3.87 27.08
N ILE A 128 -1.06 3.69 27.57
CA ILE A 128 -0.02 4.72 27.46
C ILE A 128 0.49 4.86 26.03
N TYR A 129 1.05 6.01 25.70
CA TYR A 129 1.69 6.32 24.42
C TYR A 129 2.60 5.20 23.94
N ARG A 130 2.52 4.90 22.64
CA ARG A 130 3.38 3.95 21.94
C ARG A 130 4.38 4.64 21.00
N SER A 131 4.07 5.87 20.62
CA SER A 131 4.91 6.81 19.88
C SER A 131 4.86 8.17 20.58
N CYS A 132 5.48 9.21 20.03
CA CYS A 132 5.34 10.58 20.55
C CYS A 132 3.92 11.17 20.40
N LEU A 133 3.03 10.48 19.67
CA LEU A 133 1.66 10.91 19.41
C LEU A 133 0.64 10.03 20.16
N GLU A 134 -0.47 10.65 20.59
CA GLU A 134 -1.65 9.94 21.08
C GLU A 134 -2.44 9.36 19.91
N ASN A 135 -2.93 8.14 20.10
CA ASN A 135 -3.79 7.46 19.13
C ASN A 135 -4.98 6.84 19.86
N LEU A 136 -6.17 7.34 19.57
CA LEU A 136 -7.44 6.87 20.15
C LEU A 136 -8.02 5.70 19.36
N SER A 137 -7.54 5.52 18.15
CA SER A 137 -7.99 4.43 17.26
C SER A 137 -9.52 4.37 17.12
N SER A 138 -10.06 3.17 17.16
CA SER A 138 -11.50 2.90 17.10
C SER A 138 -12.17 2.85 18.48
N ASN A 139 -11.57 3.42 19.52
CA ASN A 139 -12.16 3.43 20.87
C ASN A 139 -13.54 4.09 20.88
N SER A 140 -14.53 3.38 21.39
CA SER A 140 -15.94 3.79 21.41
C SER A 140 -16.42 4.37 22.74
N SER A 141 -15.55 4.43 23.75
CA SER A 141 -15.95 4.86 25.11
C SER A 141 -16.53 6.27 25.12
N ILE A 142 -15.89 7.21 24.40
CA ILE A 142 -16.34 8.61 24.33
C ILE A 142 -17.69 8.71 23.60
N GLU A 143 -17.81 8.02 22.46
CA GLU A 143 -19.04 7.99 21.67
C GLU A 143 -20.20 7.44 22.51
N ARG A 144 -19.96 6.35 23.29
CA ARG A 144 -20.95 5.77 24.17
C ARG A 144 -21.41 6.75 25.24
N VAL A 145 -20.48 7.47 25.90
CA VAL A 145 -20.83 8.50 26.89
C VAL A 145 -21.68 9.61 26.24
N ILE A 146 -21.26 10.13 25.10
CA ILE A 146 -22.00 11.22 24.40
C ILE A 146 -23.38 10.73 23.95
N ARG A 147 -23.52 9.50 23.48
CA ARG A 147 -24.80 8.93 23.06
C ARG A 147 -25.79 8.77 24.21
N GLN A 148 -25.31 8.30 25.38
CA GLN A 148 -26.17 8.11 26.56
C GLN A 148 -26.39 9.39 27.38
N TYR A 149 -25.48 10.36 27.29
CA TYR A 149 -25.54 11.65 27.94
C TYR A 149 -25.07 12.78 27.02
N PRO A 150 -25.89 13.24 26.03
CA PRO A 150 -25.49 14.23 25.02
C PRO A 150 -25.05 15.57 25.59
N ASN A 151 -25.59 15.97 26.72
CA ASN A 151 -25.30 17.24 27.37
C ASN A 151 -24.12 17.17 28.36
N VAL A 152 -23.37 16.09 28.38
CA VAL A 152 -22.19 15.96 29.26
C VAL A 152 -21.18 17.09 28.98
N ARG A 153 -20.72 17.74 30.05
CA ARG A 153 -19.65 18.72 29.96
C ARG A 153 -18.31 18.01 29.78
N ILE A 154 -17.59 18.28 28.67
CA ILE A 154 -16.35 17.62 28.32
C ILE A 154 -15.18 18.60 28.44
N VAL A 155 -14.12 18.16 29.12
CA VAL A 155 -12.87 18.89 29.29
C VAL A 155 -11.72 18.02 28.82
N LEU A 156 -11.00 18.46 27.81
CA LEU A 156 -9.79 17.82 27.32
C LEU A 156 -8.60 18.23 28.18
N ILE A 157 -7.75 17.28 28.54
CA ILE A 157 -6.52 17.54 29.33
C ILE A 157 -5.33 17.07 28.53
N ARG A 158 -4.40 17.97 28.25
CA ARG A 158 -3.19 17.68 27.49
C ARG A 158 -1.97 17.75 28.39
N THR A 159 -1.37 16.60 28.71
CA THR A 159 -0.13 16.48 29.48
C THR A 159 1.05 16.31 28.56
N ARG A 160 2.07 17.15 28.68
CA ARG A 160 3.31 17.14 27.90
C ARG A 160 4.53 17.03 28.78
N GLY A 161 5.66 16.60 28.21
CA GLY A 161 6.95 16.52 28.87
C GLY A 161 7.20 15.18 29.59
N LEU A 162 6.28 14.20 29.53
CA LEU A 162 6.48 12.88 30.15
C LEU A 162 7.00 11.81 29.17
N TRP A 163 6.88 12.01 27.84
CA TRP A 163 7.48 11.13 26.85
C TRP A 163 9.02 11.21 26.94
N GLY A 164 9.71 10.07 26.93
CA GLY A 164 11.15 10.00 27.24
C GLY A 164 11.47 9.82 28.72
N SER A 165 10.47 9.65 29.60
CA SER A 165 10.67 9.33 31.01
C SER A 165 10.74 7.81 31.23
N ARG A 166 11.27 7.38 32.41
CA ARG A 166 11.29 5.96 32.83
C ARG A 166 9.89 5.36 32.98
N PHE A 167 8.86 6.20 33.07
CA PHE A 167 7.45 5.78 33.16
C PHE A 167 6.75 5.74 31.80
N SER A 168 7.42 6.18 30.74
CA SER A 168 6.90 6.14 29.36
C SER A 168 7.42 4.92 28.62
N ARG A 169 6.78 4.60 27.49
CA ARG A 169 7.19 3.53 26.59
C ARG A 169 8.22 3.97 25.54
N SER A 170 8.83 5.11 25.72
CA SER A 170 9.78 5.73 24.78
C SER A 170 11.05 4.90 24.50
N SER A 171 11.35 3.90 25.33
CA SER A 171 12.42 2.92 25.09
C SER A 171 11.98 1.73 24.23
N GLY A 172 10.72 1.69 23.74
CA GLY A 172 10.14 0.56 23.03
C GLY A 172 9.61 -0.57 23.93
N ARG A 173 9.82 -0.50 25.25
CA ARG A 173 9.42 -1.52 26.23
C ARG A 173 8.37 -0.98 27.19
N GLN A 174 7.47 -1.87 27.65
CA GLN A 174 6.48 -1.49 28.66
C GLN A 174 7.19 -1.18 30.00
N PRO A 175 6.98 0.01 30.60
CA PRO A 175 7.63 0.38 31.83
C PRO A 175 7.08 -0.44 33.02
N LYS A 176 7.98 -0.90 33.88
CA LYS A 176 7.63 -1.56 35.14
C LYS A 176 7.61 -0.51 36.28
N VAL A 177 6.42 -0.16 36.75
CA VAL A 177 6.22 0.89 37.77
C VAL A 177 7.11 0.71 38.98
N ALA A 178 7.19 -0.51 39.56
CA ALA A 178 8.01 -0.80 40.73
C ALA A 178 9.49 -0.55 40.46
N GLU A 179 10.02 -1.01 39.35
CA GLU A 179 11.40 -0.82 38.93
C GLU A 179 11.74 0.66 38.71
N ALA A 180 10.82 1.39 38.04
CA ALA A 180 10.95 2.81 37.79
C ALA A 180 10.97 3.65 39.08
N LEU A 181 10.12 3.27 40.07
CA LEU A 181 10.09 3.92 41.37
C LEU A 181 11.35 3.65 42.18
N VAL A 182 11.83 2.41 42.24
CA VAL A 182 13.08 2.06 42.97
C VAL A 182 14.28 2.79 42.32
N LYS A 183 14.41 2.74 41.00
CA LYS A 183 15.46 3.47 40.29
C LYS A 183 15.34 5.00 40.45
N GLY A 184 14.11 5.52 40.54
CA GLY A 184 13.83 6.92 40.79
C GLY A 184 14.30 7.34 42.19
N LEU A 185 13.94 6.57 43.21
CA LEU A 185 14.36 6.82 44.60
C LEU A 185 15.88 6.78 44.75
N PHE A 186 16.53 5.77 44.13
CA PHE A 186 18.00 5.69 44.14
C PHE A 186 18.65 6.91 43.46
N SER A 187 18.10 7.36 42.31
CA SER A 187 18.59 8.54 41.63
C SER A 187 18.43 9.82 42.44
N LEU A 188 17.34 9.96 43.19
CA LEU A 188 17.14 11.07 44.14
C LEU A 188 18.17 11.06 45.27
N LEU A 189 18.40 9.89 45.90
CA LEU A 189 19.36 9.73 46.96
C LEU A 189 20.79 10.04 46.51
N THR A 190 21.21 9.53 45.35
CA THR A 190 22.54 9.80 44.76
C THR A 190 22.74 11.27 44.31
N SER A 191 21.65 12.02 44.14
CA SER A 191 21.65 13.44 43.88
C SER A 191 21.38 14.30 45.11
N ALA A 192 21.63 13.79 46.31
CA ALA A 192 21.31 14.43 47.59
C ALA A 192 19.88 15.03 47.64
N ILE A 193 18.93 14.31 47.05
CA ILE A 193 17.47 14.57 46.99
C ILE A 193 17.12 15.86 46.28
N PHE A 194 17.62 17.02 46.73
CA PHE A 194 17.21 18.34 46.21
C PHE A 194 17.95 18.78 44.93
N PHE A 195 19.06 18.16 44.59
CA PHE A 195 19.88 18.53 43.44
C PHE A 195 19.59 17.66 42.18
N ALA A 196 18.66 16.72 42.28
CA ALA A 196 18.26 15.93 41.13
C ALA A 196 17.69 16.83 40.02
N PRO A 197 18.13 16.63 38.74
CA PRO A 197 17.60 17.37 37.62
C PRO A 197 16.09 17.25 37.53
N ARG A 198 15.39 18.37 37.36
CA ARG A 198 13.91 18.41 37.24
C ARG A 198 13.44 18.39 35.82
N ARG A 199 12.39 17.62 35.59
CA ARG A 199 11.72 17.50 34.31
C ARG A 199 10.53 18.47 34.24
N ASN A 200 10.45 19.29 33.18
CA ASN A 200 9.32 20.17 32.95
C ASN A 200 8.13 19.37 32.44
N VAL A 201 6.96 19.59 33.06
CA VAL A 201 5.69 19.00 32.68
C VAL A 201 4.66 20.11 32.54
N THR A 202 3.97 20.17 31.44
CA THR A 202 2.85 21.10 31.23
C THR A 202 1.53 20.34 31.15
N ILE A 203 0.48 20.90 31.76
CA ILE A 203 -0.87 20.32 31.78
C ILE A 203 -1.84 21.43 31.39
N ASP A 204 -2.47 21.28 30.22
CA ASP A 204 -3.40 22.27 29.70
C ASP A 204 -4.82 21.71 29.74
N PHE A 205 -5.74 22.48 30.37
CA PHE A 205 -7.17 22.17 30.43
C PHE A 205 -7.91 23.00 29.39
N TYR A 206 -8.70 22.32 28.56
CA TYR A 206 -9.45 22.96 27.48
C TYR A 206 -10.87 22.40 27.37
N GLU A 207 -11.86 23.27 27.37
CA GLU A 207 -13.26 22.93 27.16
C GLU A 207 -13.65 23.28 25.72
N PRO A 208 -13.74 22.28 24.78
CA PRO A 208 -14.06 22.56 23.39
C PRO A 208 -15.52 22.97 23.24
N ALA A 209 -15.75 24.14 22.62
CA ALA A 209 -17.10 24.63 22.31
C ALA A 209 -17.76 23.82 21.18
N ASP A 210 -16.96 23.33 20.23
CA ASP A 210 -17.43 22.78 18.97
C ASP A 210 -17.27 21.26 18.87
N LEU A 211 -17.18 20.55 20.00
CA LEU A 211 -17.09 19.10 19.94
C LEU A 211 -18.44 18.51 19.47
N PRO A 212 -18.47 17.79 18.33
CA PRO A 212 -19.70 17.25 17.77
C PRO A 212 -20.38 16.27 18.73
N ARG A 213 -21.72 16.34 18.86
CA ARG A 213 -22.52 15.49 19.77
C ARG A 213 -23.20 14.32 19.06
N THR A 214 -23.27 14.34 17.73
CA THR A 214 -23.98 13.33 16.91
C THR A 214 -23.14 12.59 15.87
N PRO A 215 -21.91 12.96 15.54
CA PRO A 215 -21.11 12.22 14.57
C PRO A 215 -20.55 10.92 15.16
N GLY A 216 -20.23 9.99 14.26
CA GLY A 216 -19.63 8.70 14.63
C GLY A 216 -18.27 8.83 15.32
N ARG A 217 -17.87 7.79 16.04
CA ARG A 217 -16.64 7.69 16.85
C ARG A 217 -15.37 8.20 16.13
N ASN A 218 -15.21 7.91 14.84
CA ASN A 218 -14.00 8.28 14.09
C ASN A 218 -13.82 9.80 13.97
N VAL A 219 -14.91 10.56 13.88
CA VAL A 219 -14.85 12.02 13.80
C VAL A 219 -14.48 12.60 15.16
N ILE A 220 -15.09 12.11 16.23
CA ILE A 220 -14.82 12.56 17.61
C ILE A 220 -13.36 12.28 17.97
N ASN A 221 -12.90 11.03 17.72
CA ASN A 221 -11.54 10.61 18.06
C ASN A 221 -10.50 11.45 17.30
N ARG A 222 -10.67 11.70 16.00
CA ARG A 222 -9.75 12.56 15.22
C ARG A 222 -9.65 13.99 15.75
N LEU A 223 -10.77 14.58 16.18
CA LEU A 223 -10.75 15.93 16.74
C LEU A 223 -9.99 15.99 18.08
N ILE A 224 -10.18 14.97 18.93
CA ILE A 224 -9.49 14.88 20.20
C ILE A 224 -8.00 14.58 19.99
N GLU A 225 -7.65 13.67 19.09
CA GLU A 225 -6.26 13.38 18.69
C GLU A 225 -5.56 14.63 18.13
N ALA A 226 -6.23 15.39 17.27
CA ALA A 226 -5.68 16.64 16.73
C ALA A 226 -5.31 17.63 17.85
N TYR A 227 -6.15 17.75 18.89
CA TYR A 227 -5.82 18.59 20.05
C TYR A 227 -4.63 18.08 20.84
N TYR A 228 -4.53 16.75 21.09
CA TYR A 228 -3.42 16.19 21.85
C TYR A 228 -2.10 16.28 21.12
N ASN A 229 -2.11 16.11 19.82
CA ASN A 229 -0.92 15.95 18.97
C ASN A 229 -0.35 17.27 18.42
N VAL A 230 -1.06 18.39 18.57
CA VAL A 230 -0.49 19.70 18.18
C VAL A 230 0.81 19.95 18.94
N ASP A 231 1.91 20.24 18.22
CA ASP A 231 3.26 20.50 18.77
C ASP A 231 3.73 19.41 19.75
N ALA A 232 3.50 18.15 19.44
CA ALA A 232 3.93 17.03 20.26
C ALA A 232 5.45 17.05 20.45
N PRO A 233 5.96 17.03 21.68
CA PRO A 233 7.40 17.08 21.92
C PRO A 233 8.07 15.76 21.50
N PRO A 234 9.30 15.82 20.95
CA PRO A 234 10.05 14.64 20.59
C PRO A 234 10.42 13.80 21.82
N ASN A 235 10.90 12.57 21.58
CA ASN A 235 11.39 11.68 22.61
C ASN A 235 12.54 12.32 23.39
N THR A 236 12.24 12.93 24.53
CA THR A 236 13.20 13.72 25.28
C THR A 236 13.62 13.02 26.57
N TYR A 237 14.87 12.65 26.66
CA TYR A 237 15.49 12.17 27.90
C TYR A 237 15.95 13.36 28.75
N VAL A 238 15.61 13.35 30.03
CA VAL A 238 16.12 14.30 31.02
C VAL A 238 16.92 13.52 32.06
N PRO A 239 18.20 13.88 32.32
CA PRO A 239 19.07 13.19 33.27
C PRO A 239 18.37 12.93 34.61
N TYR A 240 18.68 11.81 35.22
CA TYR A 240 18.10 11.44 36.53
C TYR A 240 19.01 11.75 37.69
N THR A 241 20.29 11.93 37.45
CA THR A 241 21.30 12.27 38.46
C THR A 241 22.14 13.46 38.01
N ILE A 242 22.72 14.17 38.94
CA ILE A 242 23.68 15.28 38.69
C ILE A 242 24.99 14.80 38.04
N TRP A 243 25.25 13.51 38.06
CA TRP A 243 26.47 12.89 37.50
C TRP A 243 26.32 12.55 36.01
N GLU A 244 25.14 12.60 35.46
CA GLU A 244 24.91 12.45 34.04
C GLU A 244 25.22 13.77 33.30
N LYS A 245 25.51 13.70 31.98
CA LYS A 245 25.73 14.90 31.16
C LYS A 245 24.55 15.88 31.34
N PRO A 246 24.84 17.18 31.58
CA PRO A 246 23.79 18.15 31.84
C PRO A 246 22.92 18.42 30.59
N GLY A 247 21.62 18.61 30.84
CA GLY A 247 20.65 19.02 29.81
C GLY A 247 19.80 17.90 29.21
N PRO A 248 18.65 18.22 28.65
CA PRO A 248 17.79 17.25 27.97
C PRO A 248 18.41 16.80 26.64
N VAL A 249 18.25 15.52 26.31
CA VAL A 249 18.74 14.90 25.07
C VAL A 249 17.56 14.34 24.30
N THR A 250 17.46 14.66 23.00
CA THR A 250 16.48 14.03 22.12
C THR A 250 16.98 12.65 21.69
N LEU A 251 16.20 11.63 22.01
CA LEU A 251 16.45 10.26 21.61
C LEU A 251 15.64 9.90 20.34
N PRO A 252 16.10 8.95 19.54
CA PRO A 252 15.30 8.44 18.44
C PRO A 252 13.99 7.82 18.97
N GLU A 253 12.94 7.92 18.16
CA GLU A 253 11.69 7.21 18.47
C GLU A 253 11.90 5.69 18.42
N PRO A 254 11.20 4.92 19.25
CA PRO A 254 11.36 3.47 19.29
C PRO A 254 11.01 2.85 17.93
N ALA A 255 11.96 2.12 17.33
CA ALA A 255 11.76 1.47 16.04
C ALA A 255 10.80 0.28 16.16
N SER A 256 9.84 0.18 15.23
CA SER A 256 8.83 -0.89 15.18
C SER A 256 9.38 -2.32 15.03
N ALA A 257 10.62 -2.45 14.54
CA ALA A 257 11.20 -3.73 14.14
C ALA A 257 11.84 -4.54 15.28
N THR A 258 12.01 -3.99 16.47
CA THR A 258 12.84 -4.60 17.53
C THR A 258 12.06 -5.54 18.47
N LEU A 259 10.78 -5.76 18.26
CA LEU A 259 9.92 -6.51 19.18
C LEU A 259 9.80 -8.02 18.92
N ARG A 260 10.47 -8.55 17.89
CA ARG A 260 10.42 -9.97 17.53
C ARG A 260 11.13 -10.94 18.51
N SER A 261 11.85 -10.46 19.51
CA SER A 261 12.79 -11.29 20.29
C SER A 261 12.57 -11.36 21.80
N THR A 262 11.57 -10.73 22.37
CA THR A 262 11.32 -10.85 23.81
C THR A 262 10.07 -11.67 24.04
N GLY A 263 10.22 -12.87 24.63
CA GLY A 263 9.16 -13.81 25.00
C GLY A 263 8.04 -13.18 25.85
N ALA A 264 7.20 -12.40 25.18
CA ALA A 264 5.99 -11.86 25.77
C ALA A 264 5.01 -13.01 25.94
N SER A 265 4.61 -13.28 27.16
CA SER A 265 3.58 -14.25 27.47
C SER A 265 2.25 -13.77 26.87
N ILE A 266 1.79 -14.44 25.83
CA ILE A 266 0.49 -14.17 25.20
C ILE A 266 -0.57 -14.73 26.15
N PRO A 267 -1.58 -13.92 26.56
CA PRO A 267 -2.63 -14.39 27.45
C PRO A 267 -3.40 -15.58 26.84
N PRO A 268 -3.75 -16.60 27.63
CA PRO A 268 -4.45 -17.79 27.13
C PRO A 268 -5.78 -17.46 26.40
N ALA A 269 -6.54 -16.50 26.91
CA ALA A 269 -7.80 -16.07 26.30
C ALA A 269 -7.58 -15.43 24.92
N THR A 270 -6.57 -14.55 24.79
CA THR A 270 -6.21 -13.95 23.49
C THR A 270 -5.77 -15.01 22.50
N ARG A 271 -4.94 -15.96 22.95
CA ARG A 271 -4.52 -17.12 22.14
C ARG A 271 -5.71 -17.90 21.62
N GLN A 272 -6.65 -18.23 22.50
CA GLN A 272 -7.85 -18.99 22.12
C GLN A 272 -8.72 -18.24 21.11
N THR A 273 -8.96 -16.94 21.35
CA THR A 273 -9.78 -16.09 20.46
C THR A 273 -9.15 -15.97 19.08
N VAL A 274 -7.84 -15.71 19.00
CA VAL A 274 -7.12 -15.61 17.72
C VAL A 274 -7.08 -16.96 17.01
N SER A 275 -6.77 -18.07 17.72
CA SER A 275 -6.76 -19.41 17.12
C SER A 275 -8.12 -19.80 16.58
N ASN A 276 -9.20 -19.55 17.31
CA ASN A 276 -10.57 -19.83 16.86
C ASN A 276 -10.91 -19.04 15.60
N TYR A 277 -10.59 -17.74 15.56
CA TYR A 277 -10.85 -16.90 14.40
C TYR A 277 -10.04 -17.36 13.18
N LEU A 278 -8.75 -17.63 13.35
CA LEU A 278 -7.89 -18.14 12.26
C LEU A 278 -8.40 -19.51 11.78
N SER A 279 -8.84 -20.39 12.68
CA SER A 279 -9.42 -21.68 12.28
C SER A 279 -10.71 -21.53 11.49
N GLN A 280 -11.58 -20.59 11.86
CA GLN A 280 -12.81 -20.29 11.10
C GLN A 280 -12.51 -19.70 9.74
N LEU A 281 -11.50 -18.81 9.66
CA LEU A 281 -11.15 -18.12 8.44
C LEU A 281 -10.42 -19.02 7.42
N THR A 282 -9.59 -19.95 7.93
CA THR A 282 -8.68 -20.77 7.08
C THR A 282 -9.09 -22.25 6.96
N GLY A 283 -10.02 -22.72 7.80
CA GLY A 283 -10.41 -24.13 7.90
C GLY A 283 -9.38 -25.03 8.60
N ILE A 284 -8.25 -24.47 9.11
CA ILE A 284 -7.18 -25.21 9.79
C ILE A 284 -7.48 -25.25 11.28
N SER A 285 -7.71 -26.43 11.86
CA SER A 285 -8.21 -26.59 13.24
C SER A 285 -7.24 -26.16 14.33
N HIS A 286 -5.93 -26.16 14.10
CA HIS A 286 -4.92 -25.80 15.11
C HIS A 286 -3.72 -25.07 14.48
N PRO A 287 -3.84 -23.77 14.13
CA PRO A 287 -2.73 -23.00 13.60
C PRO A 287 -1.62 -22.85 14.66
N ARG A 288 -0.37 -23.14 14.27
CA ARG A 288 0.82 -23.04 15.14
C ARG A 288 1.35 -21.60 15.12
N ASP A 289 1.98 -21.18 16.20
CA ASP A 289 2.58 -19.83 16.31
C ASP A 289 3.56 -19.52 15.17
N SER A 290 4.28 -20.53 14.67
CA SER A 290 5.25 -20.42 13.57
C SER A 290 4.61 -20.38 12.19
N ASP A 291 3.35 -20.79 12.05
CA ASP A 291 2.70 -20.91 10.74
C ASP A 291 2.58 -19.53 10.08
N ARG A 292 2.91 -19.48 8.81
CA ARG A 292 2.81 -18.26 8.00
C ARG A 292 1.40 -18.11 7.48
N LEU A 293 0.86 -16.90 7.56
CA LEU A 293 -0.50 -16.61 7.14
C LEU A 293 -0.74 -16.92 5.66
N SER A 294 0.26 -16.65 4.80
CA SER A 294 0.12 -16.86 3.36
C SER A 294 0.42 -18.29 2.92
N SER A 295 1.55 -18.88 3.35
CA SER A 295 2.00 -20.19 2.85
C SER A 295 1.36 -21.36 3.58
N ASP A 296 1.21 -21.26 4.91
CA ASP A 296 0.80 -22.38 5.74
C ASP A 296 -0.71 -22.35 6.04
N LEU A 297 -1.28 -21.15 6.15
CA LEU A 297 -2.72 -20.96 6.37
C LEU A 297 -3.49 -20.59 5.09
N GLY A 298 -2.80 -20.42 3.95
CA GLY A 298 -3.43 -20.14 2.66
C GLY A 298 -4.13 -18.75 2.58
N MET A 299 -3.81 -17.81 3.50
CA MET A 299 -4.44 -16.51 3.53
C MET A 299 -3.89 -15.61 2.42
N ASP A 300 -4.79 -15.15 1.56
CA ASP A 300 -4.49 -14.15 0.54
C ASP A 300 -4.44 -12.71 1.11
N SER A 301 -4.22 -11.74 0.24
CA SER A 301 -4.13 -10.33 0.65
C SER A 301 -5.44 -9.81 1.24
N LEU A 302 -6.59 -10.30 0.77
CA LEU A 302 -7.91 -9.88 1.25
C LEU A 302 -8.21 -10.47 2.63
N ALA A 303 -7.99 -11.77 2.81
CA ALA A 303 -8.14 -12.45 4.10
C ALA A 303 -7.23 -11.81 5.18
N ARG A 304 -6.05 -11.31 4.80
CA ARG A 304 -5.15 -10.57 5.71
C ARG A 304 -5.68 -9.19 6.06
N VAL A 305 -6.35 -8.50 5.13
CA VAL A 305 -7.06 -7.24 5.41
C VAL A 305 -8.23 -7.50 6.37
N ASP A 306 -9.04 -8.53 6.10
CA ASP A 306 -10.15 -8.93 6.99
C ASP A 306 -9.65 -9.29 8.39
N LEU A 307 -8.53 -10.00 8.48
CA LEU A 307 -7.86 -10.29 9.75
C LEU A 307 -7.48 -9.00 10.50
N THR A 308 -6.95 -8.00 9.80
CA THR A 308 -6.56 -6.73 10.45
C THR A 308 -7.76 -5.92 10.91
N LEU A 309 -8.83 -5.90 10.13
CA LEU A 309 -10.10 -5.27 10.51
C LEU A 309 -10.74 -5.99 11.71
N TRP A 310 -10.67 -7.33 11.73
CA TRP A 310 -11.13 -8.10 12.85
C TRP A 310 -10.29 -7.83 14.11
N LEU A 311 -8.95 -7.78 14.00
CA LEU A 311 -8.06 -7.43 15.12
C LEU A 311 -8.40 -6.05 15.68
N GLU A 312 -8.64 -5.06 14.82
CA GLU A 312 -9.05 -3.73 15.25
C GLU A 312 -10.41 -3.76 15.94
N LYS A 313 -11.38 -4.49 15.38
CA LYS A 313 -12.73 -4.61 15.96
C LYS A 313 -12.74 -5.36 17.28
N GLU A 314 -11.97 -6.44 17.40
CA GLU A 314 -11.99 -7.35 18.54
C GLU A 314 -11.12 -6.85 19.69
N PHE A 315 -9.92 -6.35 19.38
CA PHE A 315 -8.91 -5.95 20.38
C PHE A 315 -8.67 -4.43 20.45
N GLY A 316 -9.24 -3.65 19.54
CA GLY A 316 -9.15 -2.18 19.52
C GLY A 316 -7.80 -1.62 19.06
N PHE A 317 -6.92 -2.45 18.47
CA PHE A 317 -5.61 -2.02 18.00
C PHE A 317 -5.58 -1.94 16.47
N PRO A 318 -5.55 -0.75 15.86
CA PRO A 318 -5.45 -0.62 14.41
C PRO A 318 -4.09 -1.12 13.94
N GLN A 319 -4.10 -1.89 12.88
CA GLN A 319 -2.92 -2.39 12.23
C GLN A 319 -2.68 -1.60 10.94
N ALA A 320 -1.71 -0.71 10.93
CA ALA A 320 -1.43 0.13 9.76
C ALA A 320 -0.69 -0.60 8.65
N ASN A 321 -0.02 -1.68 8.96
CA ASN A 321 0.77 -2.44 7.98
C ASN A 321 0.38 -3.91 8.01
N VAL A 322 -0.57 -4.27 7.15
CA VAL A 322 -1.04 -5.64 6.95
C VAL A 322 0.12 -6.58 6.57
N ASP A 323 1.07 -6.09 5.79
CA ASP A 323 2.24 -6.86 5.33
C ASP A 323 3.25 -7.16 6.44
N ALA A 324 3.22 -6.44 7.55
CA ALA A 324 4.09 -6.70 8.69
C ALA A 324 3.66 -7.92 9.51
N ILE A 325 2.39 -8.29 9.47
CA ILE A 325 1.82 -9.46 10.15
C ILE A 325 1.98 -10.66 9.20
N GLN A 326 2.98 -11.50 9.44
CA GLN A 326 3.34 -12.61 8.56
C GLN A 326 3.06 -13.99 9.14
N THR A 327 3.10 -14.12 10.47
CA THR A 327 2.91 -15.38 11.18
C THR A 327 1.76 -15.31 12.17
N VAL A 328 1.26 -16.46 12.62
CA VAL A 328 0.28 -16.55 13.72
C VAL A 328 0.80 -15.87 14.97
N SER A 329 2.11 -15.99 15.25
CA SER A 329 2.74 -15.27 16.37
C SER A 329 2.62 -13.74 16.20
N ASP A 330 2.77 -13.22 14.99
CA ASP A 330 2.59 -11.78 14.73
C ASP A 330 1.15 -11.34 14.97
N VAL A 331 0.15 -12.18 14.59
CA VAL A 331 -1.27 -11.94 14.89
C VAL A 331 -1.52 -11.89 16.40
N MET A 332 -0.94 -12.83 17.15
CA MET A 332 -1.04 -12.87 18.61
C MET A 332 -0.45 -11.60 19.25
N LEU A 333 0.71 -11.15 18.77
CA LEU A 333 1.34 -9.92 19.22
C LEU A 333 0.51 -8.68 18.87
N ALA A 334 -0.07 -8.65 17.67
CA ALA A 334 -0.97 -7.59 17.23
C ALA A 334 -2.24 -7.54 18.11
N ALA A 335 -2.83 -8.68 18.42
CA ALA A 335 -3.98 -8.80 19.32
C ALA A 335 -3.67 -8.30 20.76
N CYS A 336 -2.41 -8.48 21.22
CA CYS A 336 -1.95 -7.91 22.49
C CYS A 336 -1.52 -6.43 22.38
N GLY A 337 -1.69 -5.79 21.22
CA GLY A 337 -1.27 -4.41 20.98
C GLY A 337 0.24 -4.21 21.10
N GLN A 338 1.04 -5.25 20.92
CA GLN A 338 2.49 -5.18 20.97
C GLN A 338 3.12 -4.83 19.62
N PHE A 339 2.34 -4.85 18.53
CA PHE A 339 2.72 -4.25 17.27
C PHE A 339 2.65 -2.72 17.39
N VAL A 340 3.79 -2.06 17.24
CA VAL A 340 3.83 -0.59 17.27
C VAL A 340 3.29 -0.07 15.95
N TYR A 341 2.22 0.69 15.99
CA TYR A 341 1.79 1.55 14.90
C TYR A 341 2.87 2.62 14.71
N SER A 342 3.69 2.49 13.70
CA SER A 342 4.34 3.64 13.11
C SER A 342 3.27 4.29 12.23
N GLY A 343 2.82 5.48 12.56
CA GLY A 343 2.05 6.32 11.67
C GLY A 343 2.67 6.30 10.27
N PRO A 344 1.96 6.66 9.21
CA PRO A 344 2.49 6.61 7.87
C PRO A 344 3.85 7.31 7.86
N ALA A 345 4.91 6.58 7.48
CA ALA A 345 6.28 7.08 7.51
C ALA A 345 6.33 8.46 6.84
N ASP A 346 6.91 9.44 7.51
CA ASP A 346 7.08 10.75 6.94
C ASP A 346 7.89 10.65 5.65
N LEU A 347 7.42 11.29 4.60
CA LEU A 347 8.15 11.35 3.35
C LEU A 347 9.48 12.08 3.59
N LYS A 348 10.57 11.53 3.06
CA LYS A 348 11.86 12.21 3.10
C LYS A 348 11.75 13.58 2.42
N PRO A 349 12.48 14.59 2.91
CA PRO A 349 12.50 15.92 2.30
C PRO A 349 12.84 15.85 0.81
N ILE A 350 12.04 16.52 -0.01
CA ILE A 350 12.19 16.55 -1.46
C ILE A 350 13.12 17.72 -1.81
N SER A 351 14.11 17.47 -2.64
CA SER A 351 15.00 18.52 -3.13
C SER A 351 14.22 19.62 -3.86
N SER A 352 14.47 20.89 -3.56
CA SER A 352 13.85 22.02 -4.26
C SER A 352 14.07 22.01 -5.77
N ARG A 353 15.18 21.39 -6.23
CA ARG A 353 15.47 21.17 -7.65
C ARG A 353 14.43 20.31 -8.39
N TRP A 354 13.68 19.46 -7.67
CA TRP A 354 12.58 18.69 -8.23
C TRP A 354 11.46 19.58 -8.80
N PHE A 355 11.25 20.74 -8.21
CA PHE A 355 10.18 21.67 -8.56
C PHE A 355 10.63 22.77 -9.53
N GLN A 356 11.89 22.78 -9.95
CA GLN A 356 12.38 23.73 -10.95
C GLN A 356 11.87 23.33 -12.33
N ASP A 357 10.92 24.08 -12.86
CA ASP A 357 10.37 23.86 -14.19
C ASP A 357 11.23 24.56 -15.23
N THR A 358 11.57 23.84 -16.30
CA THR A 358 12.47 24.32 -17.36
C THR A 358 11.73 24.81 -18.59
N GLY A 359 10.39 24.81 -18.59
CA GLY A 359 9.54 25.24 -19.69
C GLY A 359 8.16 24.60 -19.64
N SER A 360 7.20 25.13 -20.39
CA SER A 360 5.84 24.58 -20.54
C SER A 360 5.60 23.88 -21.86
N GLU A 361 6.65 23.70 -22.66
CA GLU A 361 6.56 23.12 -24.00
C GLU A 361 6.19 21.63 -23.97
N ARG A 362 5.58 21.20 -25.06
CA ARG A 362 5.30 19.80 -25.31
C ARG A 362 6.61 19.01 -25.43
N VAL A 363 6.66 17.86 -24.78
CA VAL A 363 7.80 16.95 -24.92
C VAL A 363 7.88 16.42 -26.33
N THR A 364 9.08 16.48 -26.90
CA THR A 364 9.43 15.86 -28.18
C THR A 364 10.54 14.83 -27.95
N LEU A 365 10.42 13.67 -28.57
CA LEU A 365 11.46 12.66 -28.50
C LEU A 365 12.65 13.05 -29.39
N PRO A 366 13.88 12.92 -28.89
CA PRO A 366 15.06 13.07 -29.71
C PRO A 366 15.08 12.03 -30.86
N GLU A 367 15.69 12.35 -31.95
CA GLU A 367 15.93 11.37 -33.01
C GLU A 367 16.96 10.33 -32.56
N GLY A 368 16.77 9.09 -32.99
CA GLY A 368 17.70 7.99 -32.69
C GLY A 368 17.05 6.62 -32.94
N ASN A 369 17.89 5.61 -33.05
CA ASN A 369 17.49 4.24 -33.40
C ASN A 369 17.59 3.26 -32.23
N SER A 370 17.99 3.73 -31.06
CA SER A 370 18.07 2.90 -29.86
C SER A 370 17.71 3.68 -28.61
N VAL A 371 17.23 2.97 -27.58
CA VAL A 371 16.92 3.52 -26.26
C VAL A 371 18.14 4.25 -25.66
N SER A 372 19.34 3.65 -25.80
CA SER A 372 20.58 4.27 -25.32
C SER A 372 20.90 5.61 -26.02
N GLN A 373 20.67 5.71 -27.35
CA GLN A 373 20.88 6.96 -28.07
C GLN A 373 19.87 8.04 -27.63
N LEU A 374 18.59 7.69 -27.53
CA LEU A 374 17.57 8.65 -27.07
C LEU A 374 17.88 9.13 -25.65
N PHE A 375 18.22 8.20 -24.73
CA PHE A 375 18.61 8.55 -23.37
C PHE A 375 19.80 9.51 -23.33
N LEU A 376 20.90 9.23 -24.07
CA LEU A 376 22.07 10.09 -24.10
C LEU A 376 21.76 11.47 -24.68
N LYS A 377 20.98 11.55 -25.75
CA LYS A 377 20.53 12.81 -26.34
C LYS A 377 19.66 13.61 -25.37
N GLN A 378 18.69 12.93 -24.73
CA GLN A 378 17.84 13.56 -23.72
C GLN A 378 18.65 14.07 -22.52
N ALA A 379 19.62 13.27 -22.06
CA ALA A 379 20.52 13.65 -20.97
C ALA A 379 21.40 14.86 -21.37
N ALA A 380 21.79 14.97 -22.63
CA ALA A 380 22.59 16.09 -23.14
C ALA A 380 21.85 17.43 -23.14
N LEU A 381 20.52 17.43 -23.28
CA LEU A 381 19.71 18.64 -23.19
C LEU A 381 19.75 19.28 -21.81
N SER A 382 19.77 18.48 -20.75
CA SER A 382 19.79 18.96 -19.36
C SER A 382 20.53 17.99 -18.43
N PRO A 383 21.88 17.92 -18.50
CA PRO A 383 22.64 16.91 -17.73
C PRO A 383 22.43 16.96 -16.22
N SER A 384 22.24 18.15 -15.68
CA SER A 384 22.00 18.40 -14.25
C SER A 384 20.51 18.39 -13.88
N GLY A 385 19.61 18.26 -14.87
CA GLY A 385 18.17 18.19 -14.66
C GLY A 385 17.80 16.94 -13.86
N ILE A 386 16.95 17.12 -12.85
CA ILE A 386 16.39 15.99 -12.09
C ILE A 386 15.37 15.29 -12.97
N ILE A 387 15.49 13.96 -13.05
CA ILE A 387 14.63 13.16 -13.91
C ILE A 387 13.86 12.08 -13.15
N ILE A 388 14.50 11.41 -12.20
CA ILE A 388 13.85 10.35 -11.43
C ILE A 388 14.07 10.53 -9.93
N ALA A 389 13.16 9.97 -9.13
CA ALA A 389 13.24 9.99 -7.69
C ALA A 389 12.58 8.74 -7.08
N ASP A 390 13.01 8.34 -5.90
CA ASP A 390 12.30 7.44 -5.00
C ASP A 390 12.57 7.79 -3.53
N GLN A 391 11.80 7.21 -2.61
CA GLN A 391 11.98 7.45 -1.18
C GLN A 391 13.25 6.78 -0.61
N ALA A 392 13.82 5.79 -1.31
CA ALA A 392 15.05 5.12 -0.87
C ALA A 392 16.29 5.96 -1.18
N THR A 393 16.43 6.42 -2.42
CA THR A 393 17.65 7.05 -2.96
C THR A 393 17.55 8.56 -3.15
N GLY A 394 16.34 9.15 -3.03
CA GLY A 394 16.08 10.56 -3.30
C GLY A 394 16.09 10.90 -4.78
N THR A 395 16.19 12.18 -5.11
CA THR A 395 16.19 12.68 -6.50
C THR A 395 17.51 12.40 -7.21
N LYS A 396 17.44 12.06 -8.50
CA LYS A 396 18.59 11.79 -9.39
C LYS A 396 18.49 12.61 -10.67
N SER A 397 19.61 13.19 -11.06
CA SER A 397 19.76 13.88 -12.34
C SER A 397 20.19 12.92 -13.44
N PHE A 398 20.09 13.34 -14.70
CA PHE A 398 20.64 12.59 -15.82
C PHE A 398 22.14 12.28 -15.62
N ARG A 399 22.90 13.22 -15.07
CA ARG A 399 24.32 13.02 -14.78
C ARG A 399 24.56 11.95 -13.72
N ASP A 400 23.69 11.84 -12.72
CA ASP A 400 23.78 10.76 -11.74
C ASP A 400 23.56 9.40 -12.41
N LEU A 401 22.60 9.29 -13.34
CA LEU A 401 22.35 8.08 -14.10
C LEU A 401 23.53 7.74 -15.03
N ILE A 402 24.07 8.72 -15.73
CA ILE A 402 25.29 8.55 -16.56
C ILE A 402 26.45 8.03 -15.70
N THR A 403 26.66 8.64 -14.51
CA THR A 403 27.69 8.19 -13.57
C THR A 403 27.48 6.74 -13.16
N ALA A 404 26.26 6.39 -12.80
CA ALA A 404 25.91 5.02 -12.42
C ALA A 404 26.11 4.01 -13.56
N CYS A 405 25.72 4.37 -14.79
CA CYS A 405 25.98 3.56 -15.98
C CYS A 405 27.48 3.35 -16.24
N LEU A 406 28.31 4.40 -16.12
CA LEU A 406 29.76 4.31 -16.28
C LEU A 406 30.40 3.44 -15.20
N VAL A 407 29.91 3.50 -13.96
CA VAL A 407 30.35 2.66 -12.84
C VAL A 407 30.03 1.19 -13.07
N LEU A 408 28.78 0.90 -13.49
CA LEU A 408 28.26 -0.45 -13.58
C LEU A 408 28.55 -1.15 -14.91
N LYS A 409 28.83 -0.40 -15.99
CA LYS A 409 29.01 -0.95 -17.34
C LYS A 409 30.01 -2.10 -17.35
N ARG A 410 31.24 -1.87 -16.88
CA ARG A 410 32.31 -2.87 -16.92
C ARG A 410 32.03 -4.10 -16.02
N PRO A 411 31.62 -3.96 -14.77
CA PRO A 411 31.18 -5.10 -13.97
C PRO A 411 30.08 -5.94 -14.60
N ILE A 412 29.08 -5.32 -15.24
CA ILE A 412 27.98 -6.04 -15.91
C ILE A 412 28.46 -6.67 -17.22
N GLU A 413 29.33 -6.01 -17.96
CA GLU A 413 29.93 -6.53 -19.20
C GLU A 413 30.68 -7.85 -18.98
N ASN A 414 31.32 -7.98 -17.81
CA ASN A 414 32.08 -9.17 -17.41
C ASN A 414 31.18 -10.33 -16.91
N LEU A 415 29.89 -10.10 -16.67
CA LEU A 415 28.95 -11.19 -16.33
C LEU A 415 28.79 -12.14 -17.53
N GLU A 416 28.66 -13.43 -17.25
CA GLU A 416 28.49 -14.44 -18.26
C GLU A 416 27.11 -14.32 -18.96
N GLY A 417 27.07 -14.65 -20.26
CA GLY A 417 25.83 -14.68 -21.06
C GLY A 417 25.52 -13.33 -21.73
N ALA A 418 24.82 -13.41 -22.87
CA ALA A 418 24.37 -12.25 -23.64
C ALA A 418 23.09 -11.62 -23.06
N ARG A 419 22.30 -12.39 -22.32
CA ARG A 419 21.06 -11.99 -21.69
C ARG A 419 21.24 -11.85 -20.21
N LEU A 420 20.64 -10.82 -19.59
CA LEU A 420 20.81 -10.49 -18.19
C LEU A 420 19.43 -10.29 -17.55
N GLY A 421 19.11 -11.11 -16.56
CA GLY A 421 17.88 -10.95 -15.80
C GLY A 421 17.88 -9.68 -14.95
N ILE A 422 16.78 -8.97 -14.95
CA ILE A 422 16.53 -7.84 -14.05
C ILE A 422 15.28 -8.15 -13.24
N MET A 423 15.46 -8.36 -11.95
CA MET A 423 14.40 -8.67 -11.00
C MET A 423 14.34 -7.54 -9.95
N MET A 424 13.68 -6.45 -10.32
CA MET A 424 13.55 -5.22 -9.52
C MET A 424 12.16 -4.61 -9.64
N PRO A 425 11.60 -4.05 -8.55
CA PRO A 425 10.36 -3.29 -8.62
C PRO A 425 10.61 -1.92 -9.26
N ALA A 426 9.52 -1.19 -9.54
CA ALA A 426 9.59 0.20 -10.00
C ALA A 426 10.43 1.05 -9.02
N SER A 427 11.58 1.52 -9.44
CA SER A 427 12.58 2.21 -8.62
C SER A 427 13.67 2.85 -9.45
N VAL A 428 14.36 3.81 -8.88
CA VAL A 428 15.58 4.39 -9.47
C VAL A 428 16.62 3.30 -9.80
N ALA A 429 16.73 2.26 -8.98
CA ALA A 429 17.66 1.17 -9.22
C ALA A 429 17.27 0.35 -10.45
N ALA A 430 15.99 0.14 -10.73
CA ALA A 430 15.52 -0.57 -11.93
C ALA A 430 15.96 0.14 -13.20
N ASP A 431 15.81 1.46 -13.26
CA ASP A 431 16.23 2.29 -14.41
C ASP A 431 17.74 2.24 -14.63
N VAL A 432 18.50 2.39 -13.54
CA VAL A 432 19.98 2.31 -13.59
C VAL A 432 20.43 0.96 -14.10
N LEU A 433 19.86 -0.14 -13.59
CA LEU A 433 20.26 -1.49 -14.02
C LEU A 433 19.86 -1.77 -15.47
N TYR A 434 18.68 -1.32 -15.89
CA TYR A 434 18.23 -1.44 -17.26
C TYR A 434 19.20 -0.72 -18.24
N LEU A 435 19.51 0.55 -17.97
CA LEU A 435 20.45 1.31 -18.78
C LEU A 435 21.86 0.70 -18.77
N ALA A 436 22.36 0.30 -17.58
CA ALA A 436 23.68 -0.28 -17.43
C ALA A 436 23.80 -1.61 -18.20
N ALA A 437 22.74 -2.43 -18.21
CA ALA A 437 22.69 -3.66 -19.01
C ALA A 437 22.77 -3.36 -20.51
N ILE A 438 22.00 -2.39 -21.01
CA ILE A 438 22.06 -1.97 -22.42
C ILE A 438 23.47 -1.47 -22.78
N PHE A 439 24.06 -0.56 -21.98
CA PHE A 439 25.39 -0.02 -22.25
C PHE A 439 26.52 -1.06 -22.09
N ALA A 440 26.28 -2.14 -21.36
CA ALA A 440 27.17 -3.30 -21.27
C ALA A 440 26.99 -4.30 -22.42
N GLY A 441 26.11 -4.02 -23.40
CA GLY A 441 25.85 -4.90 -24.54
C GLY A 441 25.01 -6.12 -24.22
N LYS A 442 24.38 -6.16 -23.03
CA LYS A 442 23.49 -7.25 -22.61
C LYS A 442 22.05 -6.97 -23.03
N THR A 443 21.28 -8.00 -23.29
CA THR A 443 19.83 -7.91 -23.47
C THR A 443 19.15 -8.00 -22.11
N PRO A 444 18.44 -6.95 -21.64
CA PRO A 444 17.67 -7.02 -20.41
C PRO A 444 16.51 -8.02 -20.53
N VAL A 445 16.41 -8.96 -19.60
CA VAL A 445 15.30 -9.91 -19.43
C VAL A 445 14.55 -9.51 -18.17
N MET A 446 13.34 -9.02 -18.32
CA MET A 446 12.55 -8.49 -17.20
C MET A 446 11.85 -9.65 -16.46
N VAL A 447 12.38 -10.01 -15.30
CA VAL A 447 11.95 -11.19 -14.55
C VAL A 447 10.72 -10.91 -13.73
N ASN A 448 9.63 -11.62 -13.99
CA ASN A 448 8.38 -11.51 -13.22
C ASN A 448 8.40 -12.46 -12.01
N TRP A 449 8.66 -11.91 -10.83
CA TRP A 449 8.71 -12.67 -9.58
C TRP A 449 7.33 -13.00 -8.99
N THR A 450 6.25 -12.45 -9.54
CA THR A 450 4.87 -12.74 -9.08
C THR A 450 4.27 -13.96 -9.78
N ALA A 451 4.95 -14.49 -10.79
CA ALA A 451 4.44 -15.61 -11.60
C ALA A 451 4.60 -16.99 -10.95
N GLY A 452 5.19 -17.06 -9.75
CA GLY A 452 5.53 -18.32 -9.07
C GLY A 452 6.86 -18.93 -9.53
N PHE A 453 7.49 -19.71 -8.65
CA PHE A 453 8.85 -20.24 -8.84
C PHE A 453 9.05 -20.99 -10.16
N ARG A 454 8.13 -21.92 -10.50
CA ARG A 454 8.21 -22.71 -11.74
C ARG A 454 8.28 -21.82 -12.99
N ASN A 455 7.45 -20.80 -13.06
CA ASN A 455 7.43 -19.89 -14.20
C ASN A 455 8.68 -18.99 -14.25
N ILE A 456 9.23 -18.61 -13.09
CA ILE A 456 10.51 -17.89 -13.03
C ILE A 456 11.63 -18.76 -13.60
N LEU A 457 11.77 -20.00 -13.11
CA LEU A 457 12.78 -20.95 -13.55
C LEU A 457 12.70 -21.21 -15.07
N GLU A 458 11.50 -21.49 -15.56
CA GLU A 458 11.26 -21.72 -17.00
C GLU A 458 11.57 -20.47 -17.84
N SER A 459 11.21 -19.27 -17.35
CA SER A 459 11.54 -18.01 -18.03
C SER A 459 13.06 -17.81 -18.16
N LEU A 460 13.80 -18.07 -17.09
CA LEU A 460 15.27 -17.97 -17.08
C LEU A 460 15.92 -19.02 -18.00
N ASN A 461 15.41 -20.24 -18.01
CA ASN A 461 15.91 -21.32 -18.86
C ASN A 461 15.60 -21.04 -20.33
N LEU A 462 14.36 -20.68 -20.68
CA LEU A 462 13.93 -20.35 -22.03
C LEU A 462 14.77 -19.22 -22.66
N THR A 463 15.18 -18.27 -21.81
CA THR A 463 16.00 -17.12 -22.23
C THR A 463 17.48 -17.29 -21.94
N GLU A 464 17.95 -18.47 -21.50
CA GLU A 464 19.35 -18.78 -21.19
C GLU A 464 20.02 -17.75 -20.26
N VAL A 465 19.26 -17.21 -19.30
CA VAL A 465 19.75 -16.22 -18.34
C VAL A 465 20.61 -16.92 -17.29
N LYS A 466 21.88 -16.58 -17.24
CA LYS A 466 22.84 -17.09 -16.25
C LYS A 466 22.97 -16.20 -15.01
N ASN A 467 22.71 -14.89 -15.15
CA ASN A 467 22.85 -13.92 -14.09
C ASN A 467 21.57 -13.07 -13.98
N VAL A 468 21.10 -12.84 -12.74
CA VAL A 468 19.92 -12.03 -12.44
C VAL A 468 20.32 -10.92 -11.47
N LEU A 469 20.27 -9.67 -11.93
CA LEU A 469 20.48 -8.50 -11.08
C LEU A 469 19.25 -8.28 -10.19
N THR A 470 19.48 -8.27 -8.88
CA THR A 470 18.41 -8.10 -7.87
C THR A 470 18.96 -7.48 -6.60
N SER A 471 18.10 -7.18 -5.63
CA SER A 471 18.49 -6.73 -4.29
C SER A 471 18.23 -7.80 -3.24
N LYS A 472 19.06 -7.82 -2.19
CA LYS A 472 18.86 -8.73 -1.04
C LYS A 472 17.50 -8.52 -0.39
N THR A 473 17.07 -7.27 -0.27
CA THR A 473 15.78 -6.92 0.31
C THR A 473 14.60 -7.49 -0.49
N LEU A 474 14.66 -7.43 -1.82
CA LEU A 474 13.60 -7.99 -2.66
C LEU A 474 13.53 -9.52 -2.53
N VAL A 475 14.68 -10.22 -2.63
CA VAL A 475 14.73 -11.68 -2.49
C VAL A 475 14.20 -12.10 -1.12
N GLN A 476 14.61 -11.42 -0.03
CA GLN A 476 14.08 -11.68 1.29
C GLN A 476 12.56 -11.46 1.37
N LYS A 477 12.04 -10.40 0.73
CA LYS A 477 10.60 -10.12 0.69
C LYS A 477 9.85 -11.23 -0.06
N ILE A 478 10.34 -11.67 -1.22
CA ILE A 478 9.73 -12.75 -2.01
C ILE A 478 9.75 -14.07 -1.22
N SER A 479 10.90 -14.42 -0.60
CA SER A 479 11.00 -15.62 0.23
C SER A 479 10.08 -15.56 1.46
N SER A 480 9.89 -14.38 2.04
CA SER A 480 8.93 -14.19 3.15
C SER A 480 7.47 -14.37 2.73
N GLN A 481 7.16 -14.24 1.44
CA GLN A 481 5.85 -14.52 0.86
C GLN A 481 5.65 -16.00 0.47
N GLY A 482 6.60 -16.87 0.82
CA GLY A 482 6.49 -18.32 0.62
C GLY A 482 7.02 -18.83 -0.73
N ILE A 483 7.61 -17.97 -1.56
CA ILE A 483 8.24 -18.40 -2.81
C ILE A 483 9.70 -18.76 -2.51
N ASP A 484 10.03 -20.05 -2.62
CA ASP A 484 11.40 -20.53 -2.47
C ASP A 484 12.20 -20.27 -3.75
N LEU A 485 13.26 -19.48 -3.62
CA LEU A 485 14.15 -19.11 -4.71
C LEU A 485 15.54 -19.78 -4.59
N SER A 486 15.67 -20.77 -3.72
CA SER A 486 16.97 -21.41 -3.42
C SER A 486 17.61 -22.03 -4.65
N GLU A 487 16.85 -22.71 -5.52
CA GLU A 487 17.35 -23.38 -6.75
C GLU A 487 17.92 -22.42 -7.81
N ILE A 488 17.59 -21.13 -7.74
CA ILE A 488 18.12 -20.09 -8.65
C ILE A 488 19.03 -19.10 -7.95
N SER A 489 19.35 -19.34 -6.69
CA SER A 489 20.14 -18.43 -5.85
C SER A 489 21.57 -18.23 -6.37
N ASP A 490 22.14 -19.18 -7.05
CA ASP A 490 23.44 -19.13 -7.73
C ASP A 490 23.47 -18.15 -8.91
N ARG A 491 22.31 -17.85 -9.51
CA ARG A 491 22.18 -16.86 -10.58
C ARG A 491 22.06 -15.43 -10.07
N PHE A 492 21.85 -15.21 -8.76
CA PHE A 492 21.64 -13.85 -8.23
C PHE A 492 22.92 -13.05 -8.10
N VAL A 493 22.93 -11.91 -8.75
CA VAL A 493 23.95 -10.87 -8.59
C VAL A 493 23.32 -9.71 -7.81
N PHE A 494 23.65 -9.64 -6.52
CA PHE A 494 23.10 -8.61 -5.65
C PHE A 494 23.76 -7.25 -5.90
N ILE A 495 22.92 -6.23 -6.15
CA ILE A 495 23.38 -4.87 -6.45
C ILE A 495 24.22 -4.28 -5.30
N GLU A 496 23.87 -4.62 -4.05
CA GLU A 496 24.61 -4.19 -2.86
C GLU A 496 26.05 -4.75 -2.84
N THR A 497 26.19 -6.02 -3.26
CA THR A 497 27.51 -6.66 -3.36
C THR A 497 28.31 -6.11 -4.53
N LEU A 498 27.66 -5.98 -5.70
CA LEU A 498 28.26 -5.42 -6.89
C LEU A 498 28.76 -3.98 -6.65
N ALA A 499 27.95 -3.12 -6.00
CA ALA A 499 28.35 -1.75 -5.69
C ALA A 499 29.53 -1.65 -4.71
N ARG A 500 29.68 -2.61 -3.79
CA ARG A 500 30.82 -2.70 -2.84
C ARG A 500 32.09 -3.20 -3.50
N SER A 501 32.01 -4.07 -4.50
CA SER A 501 33.19 -4.60 -5.19
C SER A 501 33.89 -3.55 -6.07
N ILE A 502 33.20 -2.46 -6.41
CA ILE A 502 33.76 -1.40 -7.27
C ILE A 502 34.63 -0.46 -6.45
N SER A 503 35.89 -0.33 -6.84
CA SER A 503 36.87 0.51 -6.15
C SER A 503 36.46 2.01 -6.14
N ALA A 504 36.90 2.73 -5.11
CA ALA A 504 36.67 4.17 -5.01
C ALA A 504 37.28 4.94 -6.22
N PHE A 505 38.43 4.49 -6.71
CA PHE A 505 39.09 5.06 -7.89
C PHE A 505 38.20 4.88 -9.15
N ALA A 506 37.59 3.71 -9.36
CA ALA A 506 36.71 3.49 -10.49
C ALA A 506 35.46 4.37 -10.41
N LYS A 507 34.88 4.54 -9.22
CA LYS A 507 33.75 5.45 -8.97
C LYS A 507 34.16 6.91 -9.26
N PHE A 508 35.32 7.35 -8.80
CA PHE A 508 35.85 8.70 -9.04
C PHE A 508 36.12 8.95 -10.54
N LYS A 509 36.73 7.97 -11.23
CA LYS A 509 36.94 8.06 -12.67
C LYS A 509 35.62 8.17 -13.42
N ALA A 510 34.61 7.38 -13.07
CA ALA A 510 33.28 7.44 -13.68
C ALA A 510 32.61 8.81 -13.42
N PHE A 511 32.73 9.35 -12.20
CA PHE A 511 32.25 10.68 -11.87
C PHE A 511 32.89 11.76 -12.74
N LEU A 512 34.22 11.77 -12.87
CA LEU A 512 34.89 12.69 -13.77
C LEU A 512 34.47 12.53 -15.22
N SER A 513 34.37 11.28 -15.69
CA SER A 513 33.92 11.01 -17.05
C SER A 513 32.51 11.53 -17.33
N ALA A 514 31.58 11.38 -16.34
CA ALA A 514 30.23 11.90 -16.45
C ALA A 514 30.17 13.43 -16.57
N HIS A 515 31.20 14.15 -16.13
CA HIS A 515 31.31 15.61 -16.23
C HIS A 515 32.06 16.07 -17.50
N ILE A 516 32.99 15.26 -18.01
CA ILE A 516 33.86 15.64 -19.09
C ILE A 516 33.43 15.06 -20.44
N SER A 517 33.19 13.75 -20.52
CA SER A 517 32.88 13.07 -21.76
C SER A 517 32.16 11.75 -21.59
N TRP A 518 31.09 11.57 -22.36
CA TRP A 518 30.30 10.34 -22.41
C TRP A 518 30.69 9.42 -23.58
N ALA A 519 31.86 9.62 -24.16
CA ALA A 519 32.34 8.87 -25.34
C ALA A 519 32.28 7.34 -25.15
N THR A 520 32.55 6.86 -23.93
CA THR A 520 32.47 5.42 -23.59
C THR A 520 31.05 4.85 -23.73
N LEU A 521 30.03 5.66 -23.46
CA LEU A 521 28.63 5.25 -23.59
C LEU A 521 28.14 5.41 -25.04
N TYR A 522 28.55 6.47 -25.74
CA TYR A 522 28.23 6.64 -27.16
C TYR A 522 28.82 5.55 -28.06
N LYS A 523 29.99 5.02 -27.71
CA LYS A 523 30.69 3.94 -28.42
C LYS A 523 30.31 2.54 -27.92
N ALA A 524 29.40 2.44 -26.98
CA ALA A 524 29.00 1.14 -26.46
C ALA A 524 28.33 0.29 -27.55
N ARG A 525 28.76 -0.96 -27.67
CA ARG A 525 28.02 -1.94 -28.48
C ARG A 525 26.76 -2.31 -27.71
N ILE A 526 25.64 -2.22 -28.36
CA ILE A 526 24.34 -2.54 -27.74
C ILE A 526 23.73 -3.80 -28.38
N SER A 527 22.94 -4.53 -27.62
CA SER A 527 22.12 -5.63 -28.14
C SER A 527 21.08 -5.09 -29.15
N PRO A 528 20.69 -5.86 -30.17
CA PRO A 528 19.58 -5.49 -31.06
C PRO A 528 18.23 -5.45 -30.36
N LEU A 529 18.10 -6.16 -29.22
CA LEU A 529 16.90 -6.17 -28.42
C LEU A 529 16.98 -5.15 -27.28
N ALA A 530 15.90 -4.38 -27.12
CA ALA A 530 15.74 -3.44 -26.01
C ALA A 530 15.35 -4.16 -24.72
N ALA A 531 14.54 -5.21 -24.81
CA ALA A 531 14.15 -6.05 -23.68
C ALA A 531 13.56 -7.38 -24.15
N ILE A 532 13.54 -8.36 -23.24
CA ILE A 532 12.70 -9.55 -23.33
C ILE A 532 11.74 -9.53 -22.16
N ILE A 533 10.43 -9.66 -22.44
CA ILE A 533 9.35 -9.68 -21.47
C ILE A 533 8.56 -10.97 -21.63
N PHE A 534 7.93 -11.42 -20.58
CA PHE A 534 7.11 -12.63 -20.63
C PHE A 534 5.63 -12.29 -20.59
N THR A 535 4.86 -12.98 -21.44
CA THR A 535 3.41 -13.00 -21.30
C THR A 535 2.99 -14.21 -20.49
N SER A 536 2.04 -14.01 -19.60
CA SER A 536 1.31 -15.09 -18.96
C SER A 536 0.40 -15.72 -20.03
N GLY A 537 0.91 -16.65 -20.80
CA GLY A 537 0.06 -17.45 -21.69
C GLY A 537 -1.06 -18.10 -20.86
N SER A 538 -2.28 -18.06 -21.38
CA SER A 538 -3.42 -18.80 -20.78
C SER A 538 -3.18 -20.33 -20.76
N GLU A 539 -2.05 -20.80 -21.29
CA GLU A 539 -1.67 -22.20 -21.46
C GLU A 539 -0.25 -22.41 -20.92
N THR A 540 -0.16 -23.03 -19.81
CA THR A 540 0.97 -23.77 -19.18
C THR A 540 2.33 -23.12 -18.99
N LEU A 541 2.98 -22.48 -19.96
CA LEU A 541 4.32 -21.91 -19.84
C LEU A 541 4.42 -20.46 -20.32
N PRO A 542 5.29 -19.63 -19.73
CA PRO A 542 5.49 -18.25 -20.15
C PRO A 542 6.08 -18.18 -21.56
N LYS A 543 5.56 -17.28 -22.41
CA LYS A 543 6.10 -17.01 -23.73
C LYS A 543 7.02 -15.79 -23.65
N ALA A 544 8.24 -15.94 -24.17
CA ALA A 544 9.20 -14.84 -24.19
C ALA A 544 9.00 -13.97 -25.43
N VAL A 545 8.75 -12.68 -25.22
CA VAL A 545 8.53 -11.65 -26.24
C VAL A 545 9.80 -10.82 -26.38
N PRO A 546 10.61 -11.02 -27.43
CA PRO A 546 11.77 -10.18 -27.72
C PRO A 546 11.34 -8.89 -28.37
N LEU A 547 11.60 -7.75 -27.72
CA LEU A 547 11.30 -6.44 -28.24
C LEU A 547 12.57 -5.74 -28.72
N THR A 548 12.60 -5.35 -29.98
CA THR A 548 13.71 -4.59 -30.55
C THR A 548 13.63 -3.12 -30.10
N HIS A 549 14.74 -2.39 -30.22
CA HIS A 549 14.73 -0.95 -30.01
C HIS A 549 13.73 -0.24 -30.92
N ASN A 550 13.60 -0.67 -32.17
CA ASN A 550 12.64 -0.11 -33.10
C ASN A 550 11.19 -0.32 -32.63
N ASN A 551 10.86 -1.52 -32.13
CA ASN A 551 9.52 -1.80 -31.65
C ASN A 551 9.12 -0.82 -30.54
N VAL A 552 9.94 -0.73 -29.46
CA VAL A 552 9.60 0.10 -28.29
C VAL A 552 9.63 1.61 -28.63
N LEU A 553 10.58 2.06 -29.48
CA LEU A 553 10.69 3.47 -29.82
C LEU A 553 9.59 3.93 -30.78
N SER A 554 9.13 3.09 -31.71
CA SER A 554 7.98 3.39 -32.57
C SER A 554 6.72 3.59 -31.74
N ASN A 555 6.47 2.68 -30.78
CA ASN A 555 5.35 2.79 -29.86
C ASN A 555 5.44 4.07 -29.00
N LEU A 556 6.62 4.36 -28.44
CA LEU A 556 6.83 5.55 -27.64
C LEU A 556 6.62 6.85 -28.44
N ARG A 557 7.08 6.91 -29.69
CA ARG A 557 6.86 8.06 -30.58
C ARG A 557 5.38 8.30 -30.86
N ASP A 558 4.64 7.24 -31.06
CA ASP A 558 3.19 7.35 -31.30
C ASP A 558 2.44 7.80 -30.06
N VAL A 559 2.79 7.26 -28.89
CA VAL A 559 2.18 7.66 -27.60
C VAL A 559 2.41 9.15 -27.30
N VAL A 560 3.64 9.64 -27.49
CA VAL A 560 3.97 11.06 -27.28
C VAL A 560 3.27 11.98 -28.29
N LYS A 561 2.91 11.45 -29.47
CA LYS A 561 2.07 12.16 -30.43
C LYS A 561 0.59 12.13 -30.06
N ALA A 562 0.10 11.02 -29.52
CA ALA A 562 -1.31 10.82 -29.20
C ALA A 562 -1.73 11.55 -27.91
N VAL A 563 -0.83 11.70 -26.95
CA VAL A 563 -1.09 12.38 -25.67
C VAL A 563 -0.18 13.60 -25.54
N THR A 564 -0.73 14.69 -25.01
CA THR A 564 0.05 15.89 -24.74
C THR A 564 0.86 15.71 -23.47
N VAL A 565 2.13 15.36 -23.61
CA VAL A 565 3.09 15.31 -22.49
C VAL A 565 3.88 16.63 -22.46
N ARG A 566 3.94 17.27 -21.28
CA ARG A 566 4.60 18.57 -21.09
C ARG A 566 5.91 18.40 -20.31
N GLN A 567 6.87 19.28 -20.52
CA GLN A 567 8.13 19.29 -19.76
C GLN A 567 7.93 19.50 -18.26
N THR A 568 6.82 20.12 -17.87
CA THR A 568 6.44 20.31 -16.47
C THR A 568 5.78 19.10 -15.86
N ASP A 569 5.45 18.06 -16.65
CA ASP A 569 4.79 16.88 -16.13
C ASP A 569 5.66 16.05 -15.19
N ARG A 570 5.01 15.45 -14.24
CA ARG A 570 5.58 14.56 -13.25
C ARG A 570 4.74 13.31 -13.16
N LEU A 571 5.36 12.18 -13.44
CA LEU A 571 4.74 10.87 -13.44
C LEU A 571 4.98 10.16 -12.11
N ILE A 572 4.00 9.39 -11.65
CA ILE A 572 4.24 8.37 -10.63
C ILE A 572 4.45 7.00 -11.26
N GLY A 573 5.60 6.40 -11.01
CA GLY A 573 5.97 5.08 -11.50
C GLY A 573 5.63 4.01 -10.45
N ILE A 574 4.49 3.34 -10.63
CA ILE A 574 4.02 2.26 -9.73
C ILE A 574 3.87 0.92 -10.45
N LEU A 575 3.84 0.95 -11.78
CA LEU A 575 3.67 -0.27 -12.58
C LEU A 575 4.96 -1.11 -12.57
N PRO A 576 4.86 -2.43 -12.35
CA PRO A 576 6.03 -3.30 -12.35
C PRO A 576 6.74 -3.33 -13.69
N PRO A 577 8.09 -3.14 -13.74
CA PRO A 577 8.84 -3.08 -14.99
C PRO A 577 8.88 -4.39 -15.80
N PHE A 578 8.54 -5.52 -15.17
CA PHE A 578 8.47 -6.82 -15.85
C PHE A 578 7.20 -7.01 -16.70
N HIS A 579 6.25 -6.08 -16.64
CA HIS A 579 5.16 -5.98 -17.60
C HIS A 579 5.49 -4.92 -18.66
N SER A 580 5.09 -5.15 -19.90
CA SER A 580 5.36 -4.23 -21.00
C SER A 580 4.78 -2.83 -20.77
N PHE A 581 3.61 -2.74 -20.14
CA PHE A 581 3.00 -1.47 -19.73
C PHE A 581 3.89 -0.75 -18.70
N GLY A 582 4.41 -1.48 -17.70
CA GLY A 582 5.35 -0.95 -16.72
C GLY A 582 6.68 -0.55 -17.36
N LEU A 583 7.29 -1.40 -18.19
CA LEU A 583 8.53 -1.06 -18.90
C LEU A 583 8.41 0.24 -19.67
N THR A 584 7.35 0.40 -20.46
CA THR A 584 7.13 1.59 -21.28
C THR A 584 6.90 2.82 -20.43
N CYS A 585 5.93 2.78 -19.50
CA CYS A 585 5.53 3.97 -18.73
C CYS A 585 6.53 4.33 -17.63
N THR A 586 7.16 3.34 -16.95
CA THR A 586 8.01 3.63 -15.78
C THR A 586 9.50 3.71 -16.11
N ILE A 587 9.97 3.12 -17.23
CA ILE A 587 11.38 3.16 -17.62
C ILE A 587 11.57 3.99 -18.92
N LEU A 588 10.89 3.61 -20.01
CA LEU A 588 11.16 4.22 -21.30
C LEU A 588 10.68 5.67 -21.40
N VAL A 589 9.50 5.98 -20.87
CA VAL A 589 8.97 7.36 -20.87
C VAL A 589 9.90 8.32 -20.13
N PRO A 590 10.29 8.08 -18.85
CA PRO A 590 11.19 9.00 -18.16
C PRO A 590 12.55 9.10 -18.85
N LEU A 591 13.16 8.00 -19.25
CA LEU A 591 14.52 7.97 -19.76
C LEU A 591 14.65 8.55 -21.18
N CYS A 592 13.69 8.29 -22.06
CA CYS A 592 13.74 8.69 -23.46
C CYS A 592 13.01 10.00 -23.74
N ALA A 593 11.89 10.25 -23.06
CA ALA A 593 11.09 11.46 -23.24
C ALA A 593 11.41 12.56 -22.22
N GLY A 594 12.20 12.27 -21.19
CA GLY A 594 12.61 13.25 -20.18
C GLY A 594 11.47 13.65 -19.23
N VAL A 595 10.51 12.78 -18.99
CA VAL A 595 9.40 13.03 -18.05
C VAL A 595 9.84 12.72 -16.63
N ARG A 596 9.79 13.71 -15.74
CA ARG A 596 10.16 13.50 -14.32
C ARG A 596 9.28 12.44 -13.69
N THR A 597 9.90 11.41 -13.10
CA THR A 597 9.17 10.28 -12.53
C THR A 597 9.58 10.01 -11.08
N VAL A 598 8.61 9.95 -10.18
CA VAL A 598 8.82 9.47 -8.81
C VAL A 598 8.31 8.05 -8.69
N TYR A 599 9.13 7.16 -8.12
CA TYR A 599 8.80 5.74 -8.00
C TYR A 599 8.28 5.37 -6.63
N HIS A 600 7.33 4.43 -6.64
CA HIS A 600 6.95 3.67 -5.46
C HIS A 600 6.89 2.17 -5.80
N PRO A 601 7.63 1.29 -5.06
CA PRO A 601 7.81 -0.10 -5.44
C PRO A 601 6.59 -0.99 -5.21
N ASN A 602 5.63 -0.58 -4.38
CA ASN A 602 4.45 -1.37 -4.03
C ASN A 602 3.16 -0.65 -4.42
N PRO A 603 2.51 -1.03 -5.52
CA PRO A 603 1.28 -0.38 -5.99
C PRO A 603 0.07 -0.56 -5.04
N MET A 604 0.15 -1.50 -4.08
CA MET A 604 -0.91 -1.75 -3.10
C MET A 604 -0.90 -0.76 -1.93
N GLU A 605 0.19 0.00 -1.73
CA GLU A 605 0.29 1.04 -0.69
C GLU A 605 -0.40 2.35 -1.12
N ALA A 606 -1.68 2.24 -1.45
CA ALA A 606 -2.47 3.28 -2.09
C ALA A 606 -2.47 4.63 -1.33
N GLY A 607 -2.57 4.60 0.00
CA GLY A 607 -2.53 5.82 0.84
C GLY A 607 -1.17 6.52 0.81
N LEU A 608 -0.06 5.77 0.77
CA LEU A 608 1.28 6.35 0.63
C LEU A 608 1.50 6.92 -0.77
N ILE A 609 0.98 6.24 -1.80
CA ILE A 609 1.01 6.74 -3.18
C ILE A 609 0.25 8.06 -3.30
N ALA A 610 -0.93 8.19 -2.68
CA ALA A 610 -1.69 9.45 -2.69
C ALA A 610 -0.90 10.61 -2.04
N ARG A 611 -0.20 10.36 -0.93
CA ARG A 611 0.71 11.33 -0.30
C ARG A 611 1.91 11.70 -1.19
N ILE A 612 2.48 10.72 -1.90
CA ILE A 612 3.57 10.97 -2.86
C ILE A 612 3.06 11.84 -4.02
N ILE A 613 1.85 11.57 -4.54
CA ILE A 613 1.22 12.38 -5.59
C ILE A 613 1.14 13.84 -5.18
N GLU A 614 0.65 14.12 -3.97
CA GLU A 614 0.58 15.47 -3.43
C GLU A 614 1.96 16.10 -3.23
N ALA A 615 2.86 15.42 -2.50
CA ALA A 615 4.15 15.94 -2.11
C ALA A 615 5.08 16.23 -3.29
N TYR A 616 5.10 15.35 -4.30
CA TYR A 616 5.89 15.52 -5.52
C TYR A 616 5.17 16.31 -6.62
N ARG A 617 3.93 16.76 -6.39
CA ARG A 617 3.06 17.44 -7.36
C ARG A 617 2.96 16.65 -8.66
N VAL A 618 2.60 15.37 -8.56
CA VAL A 618 2.45 14.47 -9.69
C VAL A 618 1.28 14.91 -10.56
N THR A 619 1.50 15.00 -11.87
CA THR A 619 0.48 15.42 -12.84
C THR A 619 -0.06 14.27 -13.69
N LEU A 620 0.72 13.18 -13.80
CA LEU A 620 0.38 12.00 -14.60
C LEU A 620 0.27 10.78 -13.70
N LEU A 621 -0.88 10.13 -13.72
CA LEU A 621 -1.14 8.87 -13.01
C LEU A 621 -1.49 7.80 -14.04
N ILE A 622 -0.66 6.76 -14.16
CA ILE A 622 -0.84 5.66 -15.12
C ILE A 622 -0.89 4.35 -14.34
N GLY A 623 -1.93 3.56 -14.57
CA GLY A 623 -2.09 2.30 -13.84
C GLY A 623 -3.23 1.42 -14.35
N THR A 624 -3.39 0.28 -13.70
CA THR A 624 -4.59 -0.56 -13.90
C THR A 624 -5.79 0.05 -13.17
N PRO A 625 -7.03 -0.21 -13.60
CA PRO A 625 -8.22 0.24 -12.87
C PRO A 625 -8.18 -0.15 -11.39
N THR A 626 -7.69 -1.34 -11.09
CA THR A 626 -7.57 -1.86 -9.72
C THR A 626 -6.67 -0.97 -8.85
N PHE A 627 -5.47 -0.61 -9.34
CA PHE A 627 -4.55 0.27 -8.59
C PHE A 627 -5.10 1.68 -8.46
N LEU A 628 -5.66 2.24 -9.56
CA LEU A 628 -6.26 3.57 -9.55
C LEU A 628 -7.42 3.66 -8.56
N ASN A 629 -8.29 2.65 -8.52
CA ASN A 629 -9.41 2.59 -7.58
C ASN A 629 -8.93 2.61 -6.12
N GLY A 630 -7.90 1.81 -5.79
CA GLY A 630 -7.29 1.82 -4.46
C GLY A 630 -6.78 3.19 -4.06
N ILE A 631 -6.01 3.86 -4.94
CA ILE A 631 -5.44 5.18 -4.71
C ILE A 631 -6.54 6.23 -4.50
N VAL A 632 -7.56 6.24 -5.37
CA VAL A 632 -8.63 7.25 -5.33
C VAL A 632 -9.52 7.07 -4.10
N ARG A 633 -9.74 5.85 -3.63
CA ARG A 633 -10.52 5.58 -2.41
C ARG A 633 -9.80 6.03 -1.14
N THR A 634 -8.50 5.76 -1.05
CA THR A 634 -7.70 6.04 0.15
C THR A 634 -7.19 7.47 0.22
N ALA A 635 -7.14 8.18 -0.91
CA ALA A 635 -6.68 9.56 -0.96
C ALA A 635 -7.52 10.49 -0.08
N GLU A 636 -6.87 11.34 0.69
CA GLU A 636 -7.50 12.41 1.43
C GLU A 636 -7.93 13.57 0.51
N LYS A 637 -8.69 14.52 1.07
CA LYS A 637 -9.16 15.69 0.33
C LYS A 637 -7.95 16.48 -0.21
N ASN A 638 -7.95 16.76 -1.51
CA ASN A 638 -6.94 17.51 -2.27
C ASN A 638 -5.63 16.80 -2.61
N GLN A 639 -5.34 15.61 -2.10
CA GLN A 639 -4.09 14.90 -2.42
C GLN A 639 -3.94 14.61 -3.93
N LEU A 640 -5.04 14.40 -4.64
CA LEU A 640 -5.06 14.14 -6.08
C LEU A 640 -5.23 15.41 -6.92
N SER A 641 -5.29 16.60 -6.31
CA SER A 641 -5.52 17.86 -7.02
C SER A 641 -4.44 18.22 -8.07
N PRO A 642 -3.17 17.80 -7.96
CA PRO A 642 -2.17 18.09 -8.97
C PRO A 642 -2.35 17.30 -10.28
N LEU A 643 -3.12 16.21 -10.25
CA LEU A 643 -3.32 15.35 -11.42
C LEU A 643 -4.05 16.09 -12.54
N ARG A 644 -3.48 16.07 -13.75
CA ARG A 644 -4.11 16.57 -14.97
C ARG A 644 -4.49 15.47 -15.95
N LEU A 645 -3.85 14.30 -15.83
CA LEU A 645 -4.09 13.15 -16.69
C LEU A 645 -4.04 11.85 -15.88
N ALA A 646 -5.07 11.03 -16.01
CA ALA A 646 -5.11 9.67 -15.48
C ALA A 646 -5.32 8.70 -16.65
N VAL A 647 -4.40 7.76 -16.85
CA VAL A 647 -4.48 6.76 -17.92
C VAL A 647 -4.68 5.39 -17.29
N THR A 648 -5.76 4.73 -17.70
CA THR A 648 -6.05 3.36 -17.26
C THR A 648 -5.87 2.39 -18.42
N GLY A 649 -5.32 1.21 -18.14
CA GLY A 649 -5.07 0.20 -19.17
C GLY A 649 -4.84 -1.19 -18.58
N ALA A 650 -4.56 -2.16 -19.44
CA ALA A 650 -4.37 -3.58 -19.14
C ALA A 650 -5.64 -4.33 -18.67
N GLU A 651 -6.67 -3.64 -18.24
CA GLU A 651 -7.96 -4.15 -17.80
C GLU A 651 -9.07 -3.22 -18.30
N ARG A 652 -10.29 -3.76 -18.46
CA ARG A 652 -11.46 -2.91 -18.67
C ARG A 652 -11.72 -2.07 -17.43
N CYS A 653 -11.92 -0.77 -17.59
CA CYS A 653 -12.25 0.10 -16.47
C CYS A 653 -13.72 -0.12 -16.04
N PRO A 654 -13.99 -0.54 -14.80
CA PRO A 654 -15.34 -0.63 -14.28
C PRO A 654 -15.99 0.77 -14.18
N GLU A 655 -17.31 0.85 -14.43
CA GLU A 655 -18.04 2.11 -14.38
C GLU A 655 -17.91 2.84 -13.04
N ASN A 656 -17.96 2.09 -11.94
CA ASN A 656 -17.79 2.62 -10.59
C ASN A 656 -16.40 3.24 -10.39
N THR A 657 -15.37 2.59 -10.93
CA THR A 657 -13.99 3.11 -10.86
C THR A 657 -13.84 4.37 -11.69
N TYR A 658 -14.41 4.38 -12.90
CA TYR A 658 -14.39 5.57 -13.77
C TYR A 658 -15.13 6.75 -13.10
N ALA A 659 -16.32 6.52 -12.56
CA ALA A 659 -17.09 7.54 -11.85
C ALA A 659 -16.33 8.11 -10.63
N LEU A 660 -15.68 7.23 -9.86
CA LEU A 660 -14.89 7.62 -8.71
C LEU A 660 -13.65 8.44 -9.10
N LEU A 661 -12.94 8.04 -10.16
CA LEU A 661 -11.83 8.80 -10.74
C LEU A 661 -12.31 10.21 -11.15
N LYS A 662 -13.43 10.31 -11.88
CA LYS A 662 -13.99 11.59 -12.32
C LYS A 662 -14.40 12.49 -11.14
N GLN A 663 -14.93 11.90 -10.07
CA GLN A 663 -15.34 12.63 -8.88
C GLN A 663 -14.13 13.19 -8.08
N ARG A 664 -13.08 12.38 -7.93
CA ARG A 664 -11.94 12.65 -7.04
C ARG A 664 -10.79 13.36 -7.74
N CYS A 665 -10.55 13.09 -9.02
CA CYS A 665 -9.52 13.71 -9.85
C CYS A 665 -10.15 14.79 -10.75
N ARG A 666 -10.76 15.80 -10.15
CA ARG A 666 -11.60 16.80 -10.87
C ARG A 666 -10.89 17.55 -11.98
N ASN A 667 -9.57 17.72 -11.88
CA ASN A 667 -8.75 18.44 -12.85
C ASN A 667 -8.15 17.51 -13.91
N ALA A 668 -8.32 16.20 -13.77
CA ALA A 668 -7.69 15.22 -14.64
C ALA A 668 -8.62 14.79 -15.76
N VAL A 669 -8.05 14.71 -16.98
CA VAL A 669 -8.65 13.97 -18.09
C VAL A 669 -8.39 12.47 -17.84
N ILE A 670 -9.42 11.64 -18.01
CA ILE A 670 -9.32 10.20 -17.81
C ILE A 670 -9.31 9.55 -19.19
N LEU A 671 -8.24 8.82 -19.49
CA LEU A 671 -8.06 8.09 -20.74
C LEU A 671 -8.01 6.59 -20.50
N GLU A 672 -8.57 5.85 -21.44
CA GLU A 672 -8.40 4.41 -21.50
C GLU A 672 -7.47 4.05 -22.66
N GLY A 673 -6.54 3.14 -22.38
CA GLY A 673 -5.60 2.61 -23.37
C GLY A 673 -5.69 1.09 -23.44
N TYR A 674 -5.45 0.55 -24.63
CA TYR A 674 -5.42 -0.88 -24.86
C TYR A 674 -4.12 -1.29 -25.54
N GLY A 675 -3.65 -2.46 -25.20
CA GLY A 675 -2.46 -3.04 -25.80
C GLY A 675 -2.10 -4.41 -25.26
N VAL A 676 -1.15 -5.01 -25.95
CA VAL A 676 -0.60 -6.33 -25.62
C VAL A 676 0.92 -6.27 -25.70
N THR A 677 1.59 -7.13 -24.97
CA THR A 677 3.07 -7.14 -24.87
C THR A 677 3.75 -7.23 -26.23
N GLU A 678 3.18 -7.99 -27.14
CA GLU A 678 3.66 -8.23 -28.50
C GLU A 678 3.63 -6.96 -29.38
N CYS A 679 2.94 -5.91 -28.94
CA CYS A 679 2.84 -4.62 -29.65
C CYS A 679 3.59 -3.47 -28.95
N SER A 680 4.38 -3.72 -27.91
CA SER A 680 5.36 -2.80 -27.25
C SER A 680 4.83 -1.64 -26.42
N PRO A 681 3.76 -1.68 -25.65
CA PRO A 681 2.60 -2.55 -25.71
C PRO A 681 1.38 -1.91 -26.37
N ILE A 682 1.33 -0.57 -26.55
CA ILE A 682 0.11 0.20 -26.78
C ILE A 682 -0.33 0.06 -28.24
N ILE A 683 -1.57 -0.35 -28.45
CA ILE A 683 -2.21 -0.46 -29.76
C ILE A 683 -3.14 0.72 -29.99
N SER A 684 -3.95 1.07 -29.01
CA SER A 684 -4.91 2.16 -29.11
C SER A 684 -4.99 2.97 -27.83
N LEU A 685 -5.42 4.22 -27.96
CA LEU A 685 -5.53 5.16 -26.86
C LEU A 685 -6.70 6.12 -27.10
N ALA A 686 -7.43 6.46 -26.02
CA ALA A 686 -8.48 7.45 -26.07
C ALA A 686 -7.91 8.85 -26.39
N ASP A 687 -8.70 9.67 -27.09
CA ASP A 687 -8.32 11.03 -27.46
C ASP A 687 -8.42 11.97 -26.25
N GLU A 688 -7.32 12.64 -25.89
CA GLU A 688 -7.25 13.59 -24.76
C GLU A 688 -8.23 14.76 -24.92
N ASN A 689 -8.48 15.19 -26.16
CA ASN A 689 -9.37 16.33 -26.46
C ASN A 689 -10.86 15.95 -26.49
N ASN A 690 -11.16 14.66 -26.70
CA ASN A 690 -12.53 14.15 -26.73
C ASN A 690 -12.61 12.74 -26.13
N PRO A 691 -12.35 12.59 -24.83
CA PRO A 691 -12.32 11.29 -24.17
C PRO A 691 -13.74 10.69 -24.15
N GLN A 692 -13.89 9.52 -24.74
CA GLN A 692 -15.14 8.76 -24.72
C GLN A 692 -14.99 7.64 -23.68
N PRO A 693 -15.80 7.68 -22.60
CA PRO A 693 -15.76 6.65 -21.55
C PRO A 693 -16.02 5.24 -22.12
N PHE A 694 -15.37 4.26 -21.52
CA PHE A 694 -15.53 2.83 -21.86
C PHE A 694 -15.13 2.46 -23.28
N THR A 695 -14.37 3.31 -23.96
CA THR A 695 -13.74 3.02 -25.24
C THR A 695 -12.23 2.99 -25.09
N ILE A 696 -11.57 2.21 -25.92
CA ILE A 696 -10.11 2.13 -25.95
C ILE A 696 -9.50 3.08 -26.99
N GLY A 697 -10.29 4.02 -27.49
CA GLY A 697 -9.86 5.08 -28.39
C GLY A 697 -9.53 4.62 -29.80
N LYS A 698 -8.55 5.26 -30.44
CA LYS A 698 -8.11 4.99 -31.80
C LYS A 698 -6.78 4.25 -31.82
N VAL A 699 -6.57 3.44 -32.87
CA VAL A 699 -5.30 2.77 -33.12
C VAL A 699 -4.21 3.82 -33.35
N LEU A 700 -3.02 3.56 -32.80
CA LEU A 700 -1.87 4.46 -32.91
C LEU A 700 -1.43 4.66 -34.37
N PRO A 701 -0.92 5.84 -34.76
CA PRO A 701 -0.72 6.24 -36.16
C PRO A 701 0.21 5.33 -36.98
N SER A 702 1.22 4.70 -36.37
CA SER A 702 2.14 3.82 -37.09
C SER A 702 1.63 2.40 -37.27
N LEU A 703 0.50 2.05 -36.63
CA LEU A 703 -0.13 0.76 -36.73
C LEU A 703 -1.25 0.76 -37.77
N GLN A 704 -1.34 -0.32 -38.51
CA GLN A 704 -2.49 -0.68 -39.33
C GLN A 704 -3.27 -1.77 -38.63
N TYR A 705 -4.58 -1.78 -38.83
CA TYR A 705 -5.44 -2.82 -38.24
C TYR A 705 -6.33 -3.46 -39.29
N LEU A 706 -6.79 -4.65 -38.99
CA LEU A 706 -7.79 -5.40 -39.75
C LEU A 706 -8.68 -6.12 -38.75
N LEU A 707 -9.99 -6.17 -39.03
CA LEU A 707 -10.93 -7.01 -38.29
C LEU A 707 -11.20 -8.28 -39.09
N THR A 708 -11.28 -9.42 -38.38
CA THR A 708 -11.73 -10.67 -38.97
C THR A 708 -12.92 -11.22 -38.22
N ASP A 709 -13.83 -11.85 -38.94
CA ASP A 709 -14.97 -12.53 -38.36
C ASP A 709 -14.49 -13.64 -37.42
N PRO A 710 -15.01 -13.71 -36.18
CA PRO A 710 -14.56 -14.69 -35.20
C PRO A 710 -14.86 -16.15 -35.56
N GLN A 711 -15.82 -16.40 -36.46
CA GLN A 711 -16.23 -17.77 -36.84
C GLN A 711 -15.55 -18.23 -38.13
N THR A 712 -15.52 -17.35 -39.16
CA THR A 712 -15.01 -17.71 -40.48
C THR A 712 -13.54 -17.33 -40.66
N GLY A 713 -13.01 -16.38 -39.88
CA GLY A 713 -11.68 -15.82 -40.03
C GLY A 713 -11.54 -14.89 -41.25
N THR A 714 -12.65 -14.58 -41.91
CA THR A 714 -12.64 -13.71 -43.10
C THR A 714 -12.49 -12.25 -42.70
N PRO A 715 -11.74 -11.44 -43.46
CA PRO A 715 -11.68 -9.99 -43.26
C PRO A 715 -13.06 -9.33 -43.31
N LEU A 716 -13.26 -8.35 -42.41
CA LEU A 716 -14.46 -7.52 -42.38
C LEU A 716 -14.14 -6.17 -43.00
N ASP A 717 -15.02 -5.69 -43.89
CA ASP A 717 -14.92 -4.36 -44.47
C ASP A 717 -15.70 -3.34 -43.65
N GLY A 718 -15.02 -2.27 -43.21
CA GLY A 718 -15.63 -1.15 -42.50
C GLY A 718 -15.86 -1.35 -41.00
N PRO A 719 -16.73 -0.50 -40.38
CA PRO A 719 -17.10 -0.60 -38.96
C PRO A 719 -17.78 -1.94 -38.66
N GLY A 720 -17.48 -2.50 -37.47
CA GLY A 720 -18.01 -3.79 -37.10
C GLY A 720 -17.37 -4.38 -35.88
N THR A 721 -17.72 -5.63 -35.57
CA THR A 721 -17.15 -6.38 -34.45
C THR A 721 -16.39 -7.59 -34.96
N GLY A 722 -15.14 -7.73 -34.58
CA GLY A 722 -14.27 -8.80 -35.03
C GLY A 722 -13.03 -8.99 -34.18
N ILE A 723 -12.23 -10.01 -34.54
CA ILE A 723 -10.89 -10.22 -33.93
C ILE A 723 -9.98 -9.15 -34.50
N LEU A 724 -9.29 -8.46 -33.58
CA LEU A 724 -8.32 -7.42 -33.96
C LEU A 724 -7.01 -8.04 -34.40
N LEU A 725 -6.64 -7.75 -35.64
CA LEU A 725 -5.34 -8.01 -36.20
C LEU A 725 -4.61 -6.69 -36.38
N VAL A 726 -3.30 -6.69 -36.09
CA VAL A 726 -2.48 -5.48 -36.19
C VAL A 726 -1.16 -5.76 -36.92
N LYS A 727 -0.65 -4.76 -37.64
CA LYS A 727 0.70 -4.77 -38.18
C LYS A 727 1.32 -3.38 -38.09
N GLY A 728 2.63 -3.31 -37.94
CA GLY A 728 3.38 -2.05 -37.86
C GLY A 728 4.71 -2.21 -37.15
N PRO A 729 5.46 -1.12 -37.06
CA PRO A 729 6.84 -1.17 -36.53
C PRO A 729 6.94 -1.49 -35.05
N SER A 730 5.88 -1.31 -34.25
CA SER A 730 5.84 -1.66 -32.83
C SER A 730 5.48 -3.11 -32.58
N VAL A 731 5.06 -3.87 -33.60
CA VAL A 731 4.73 -5.30 -33.47
C VAL A 731 6.02 -6.12 -33.47
N PHE A 732 6.11 -7.09 -32.57
CA PHE A 732 7.27 -7.99 -32.46
C PHE A 732 7.39 -8.94 -33.67
N ALA A 733 8.52 -9.63 -33.81
CA ALA A 733 8.74 -10.54 -34.93
C ALA A 733 8.36 -12.01 -34.64
N GLY A 734 7.97 -12.32 -33.40
CA GLY A 734 7.62 -13.67 -32.93
C GLY A 734 8.23 -14.00 -31.58
N TYR A 735 7.71 -15.07 -30.96
CA TYR A 735 8.18 -15.54 -29.64
C TYR A 735 9.55 -16.22 -29.75
N LEU A 736 10.39 -16.00 -28.74
CA LEU A 736 11.71 -16.63 -28.66
C LEU A 736 11.58 -18.11 -28.35
N ASN A 737 12.26 -18.96 -29.11
CA ASN A 737 12.33 -20.43 -28.95
C ASN A 737 10.92 -21.10 -28.82
N TYR A 738 9.94 -20.59 -29.55
CA TYR A 738 8.56 -21.06 -29.51
C TYR A 738 8.25 -22.06 -30.62
N THR A 739 7.75 -23.22 -30.26
CA THR A 739 7.42 -24.33 -31.17
C THR A 739 5.92 -24.46 -31.47
N GLY A 740 5.10 -23.61 -30.87
CA GLY A 740 3.65 -23.61 -31.06
C GLY A 740 3.21 -22.93 -32.36
N PRO A 741 1.88 -22.80 -32.61
CA PRO A 741 1.34 -22.19 -33.80
C PRO A 741 1.76 -20.70 -33.92
N SER A 742 1.99 -20.26 -35.17
CA SER A 742 2.32 -18.86 -35.44
C SER A 742 1.22 -17.91 -34.94
N PRO A 743 1.53 -16.83 -34.23
CA PRO A 743 0.57 -15.82 -33.86
C PRO A 743 0.22 -14.88 -35.02
N PHE A 744 0.84 -15.08 -36.21
CA PHE A 744 0.64 -14.27 -37.40
C PHE A 744 -0.25 -14.99 -38.39
N LEU A 745 -1.17 -14.24 -39.00
CA LEU A 745 -2.02 -14.66 -40.12
C LEU A 745 -1.57 -13.95 -41.39
N GLU A 746 -1.53 -14.67 -42.48
CA GLU A 746 -1.21 -14.10 -43.80
C GLU A 746 -2.51 -13.73 -44.53
N ILE A 747 -2.74 -12.42 -44.71
CA ILE A 747 -3.92 -11.89 -45.39
C ILE A 747 -3.47 -10.82 -46.36
N GLY A 748 -3.86 -10.98 -47.62
CA GLY A 748 -3.51 -9.99 -48.68
C GLY A 748 -1.99 -9.83 -48.91
N GLY A 749 -1.21 -10.89 -48.72
CA GLY A 749 0.25 -10.87 -48.85
C GLY A 749 0.97 -10.13 -47.70
N HIS A 750 0.29 -9.90 -46.59
CA HIS A 750 0.83 -9.27 -45.40
C HIS A 750 0.69 -10.17 -44.19
N HIS A 751 1.69 -10.10 -43.31
CA HIS A 751 1.68 -10.80 -42.02
C HIS A 751 1.03 -9.91 -40.95
N TRP A 752 -0.09 -10.34 -40.42
CA TRP A 752 -0.86 -9.68 -39.36
C TRP A 752 -0.75 -10.42 -38.06
N TYR A 753 -0.36 -9.71 -37.03
CA TYR A 753 -0.40 -10.28 -35.65
C TYR A 753 -1.84 -10.36 -35.16
N SER A 754 -2.28 -11.55 -34.79
CA SER A 754 -3.60 -11.74 -34.17
C SER A 754 -3.52 -11.52 -32.67
N THR A 755 -4.22 -10.50 -32.18
CA THR A 755 -4.26 -10.21 -30.73
C THR A 755 -5.05 -11.26 -29.94
N GLY A 756 -5.94 -11.98 -30.62
CA GLY A 756 -6.92 -12.87 -29.98
C GLY A 756 -7.99 -12.13 -29.19
N ASP A 757 -8.07 -10.83 -29.33
CA ASP A 757 -9.05 -9.96 -28.67
C ASP A 757 -10.14 -9.54 -29.66
N ILE A 758 -11.39 -9.54 -29.23
CA ILE A 758 -12.55 -9.09 -29.98
C ILE A 758 -12.82 -7.64 -29.62
N VAL A 759 -12.92 -6.79 -30.65
CA VAL A 759 -13.21 -5.37 -30.52
C VAL A 759 -14.37 -5.00 -31.44
N SER A 760 -15.08 -3.93 -31.11
CA SER A 760 -15.98 -3.26 -32.05
C SER A 760 -15.41 -1.91 -32.43
N VAL A 761 -15.57 -1.53 -33.70
CA VAL A 761 -15.12 -0.24 -34.26
C VAL A 761 -16.33 0.49 -34.82
N ASP A 762 -16.49 1.75 -34.49
CA ASP A 762 -17.53 2.62 -35.00
C ASP A 762 -17.11 3.38 -36.26
N GLU A 763 -18.02 4.16 -36.82
CA GLU A 763 -17.77 4.99 -38.02
C GLU A 763 -16.69 6.06 -37.83
N ARG A 764 -16.40 6.44 -36.55
CA ARG A 764 -15.37 7.44 -36.19
C ARG A 764 -14.01 6.79 -35.94
N GLN A 765 -13.89 5.47 -36.19
CA GLN A 765 -12.69 4.67 -35.93
C GLN A 765 -12.36 4.60 -34.43
N VAL A 766 -13.38 4.65 -33.55
CA VAL A 766 -13.22 4.47 -32.13
C VAL A 766 -13.47 3.00 -31.77
N PHE A 767 -12.53 2.44 -31.03
CA PHE A 767 -12.53 1.03 -30.66
C PHE A 767 -13.13 0.85 -29.27
N THR A 768 -13.90 -0.23 -29.14
CA THR A 768 -14.41 -0.71 -27.84
C THR A 768 -13.98 -2.16 -27.65
N PHE A 769 -13.36 -2.47 -26.53
CA PHE A 769 -12.98 -3.83 -26.17
C PHE A 769 -14.21 -4.66 -25.80
N ARG A 770 -14.38 -5.83 -26.43
CA ARG A 770 -15.52 -6.72 -26.20
C ARG A 770 -15.14 -7.97 -25.41
N GLY A 771 -13.88 -8.40 -25.46
CA GLY A 771 -13.38 -9.56 -24.72
C GLY A 771 -12.29 -10.30 -25.47
N ARG A 772 -11.81 -11.39 -24.87
CA ARG A 772 -10.86 -12.29 -25.53
C ARG A 772 -11.56 -13.44 -26.23
N LEU A 773 -11.08 -13.82 -27.41
CA LEU A 773 -11.66 -14.95 -28.17
C LEU A 773 -11.77 -16.23 -27.33
N LYS A 774 -10.80 -16.53 -26.51
CA LYS A 774 -10.78 -17.67 -25.57
C LYS A 774 -11.83 -17.57 -24.43
N ARG A 775 -12.46 -16.39 -24.27
CA ARG A 775 -13.57 -16.13 -23.34
C ARG A 775 -14.92 -16.06 -24.03
N PHE A 776 -14.99 -16.57 -25.27
CA PHE A 776 -16.23 -16.81 -25.98
C PHE A 776 -16.44 -18.31 -26.10
N VAL A 777 -17.68 -18.74 -25.94
CA VAL A 777 -18.09 -20.13 -26.10
C VAL A 777 -19.16 -20.23 -27.19
N LYS A 778 -19.07 -21.23 -28.04
CA LYS A 778 -20.07 -21.50 -29.09
C LYS A 778 -21.25 -22.31 -28.50
N LEU A 779 -22.40 -21.69 -28.41
CA LEU A 779 -23.63 -22.30 -27.93
C LEU A 779 -24.76 -22.12 -28.98
N GLY A 780 -25.33 -23.22 -29.37
CA GLY A 780 -26.46 -23.19 -30.35
C GLY A 780 -26.11 -22.53 -31.70
N GLY A 781 -24.84 -22.54 -32.10
CA GLY A 781 -24.35 -21.87 -33.29
C GLY A 781 -23.90 -20.41 -33.14
N GLU A 782 -24.15 -19.80 -31.97
CA GLU A 782 -23.77 -18.41 -31.67
C GLU A 782 -22.54 -18.35 -30.76
N MET A 783 -21.73 -17.27 -30.91
CA MET A 783 -20.60 -16.98 -30.07
C MET A 783 -21.03 -16.17 -28.85
N ILE A 784 -21.05 -16.79 -27.67
CA ILE A 784 -21.48 -16.20 -26.41
C ILE A 784 -20.29 -15.63 -25.65
N SER A 785 -20.35 -14.37 -25.33
CA SER A 785 -19.32 -13.66 -24.56
C SER A 785 -19.51 -13.88 -23.07
N LEU A 786 -18.62 -14.62 -22.41
CA LEU A 786 -18.62 -14.78 -20.97
C LEU A 786 -18.41 -13.46 -20.23
N PRO A 787 -17.47 -12.57 -20.68
CA PRO A 787 -17.33 -11.25 -20.10
C PRO A 787 -18.57 -10.35 -20.20
N ALA A 788 -19.39 -10.52 -21.24
CA ALA A 788 -20.64 -9.76 -21.35
C ALA A 788 -21.65 -10.17 -20.28
N ILE A 789 -21.70 -11.46 -19.96
CA ILE A 789 -22.54 -11.98 -18.87
C ILE A 789 -22.03 -11.45 -17.53
N GLU A 790 -20.72 -11.54 -17.30
CA GLU A 790 -20.10 -10.99 -16.07
C GLU A 790 -20.43 -9.51 -15.90
N ALA A 791 -20.28 -8.69 -16.94
CA ALA A 791 -20.55 -7.26 -16.86
C ALA A 791 -22.02 -6.95 -16.47
N VAL A 792 -22.98 -7.71 -16.99
CA VAL A 792 -24.40 -7.58 -16.61
C VAL A 792 -24.62 -7.96 -15.16
N LEU A 793 -23.99 -9.05 -14.72
CA LEU A 793 -24.14 -9.51 -13.35
C LEU A 793 -23.44 -8.59 -12.34
N GLU A 794 -22.29 -8.01 -12.68
CA GLU A 794 -21.57 -7.03 -11.84
C GLU A 794 -22.39 -5.74 -11.61
N GLN A 795 -23.19 -5.32 -12.58
CA GLN A 795 -24.10 -4.17 -12.39
C GLN A 795 -25.20 -4.46 -11.36
N HIS A 796 -25.70 -5.69 -11.32
CA HIS A 796 -26.77 -6.09 -10.39
C HIS A 796 -26.23 -6.56 -9.03
N TYR A 797 -25.05 -7.15 -9.03
CA TYR A 797 -24.36 -7.68 -7.86
C TYR A 797 -22.97 -7.06 -7.74
N PRO A 798 -22.89 -5.75 -7.49
CA PRO A 798 -21.60 -5.08 -7.42
C PRO A 798 -20.76 -5.65 -6.28
N ALA A 799 -19.49 -5.85 -6.53
CA ALA A 799 -18.53 -6.17 -5.47
C ALA A 799 -18.63 -5.09 -4.39
N GLY A 800 -18.77 -5.51 -3.13
CA GLY A 800 -18.74 -4.58 -2.00
C GLY A 800 -17.44 -3.78 -2.02
N SER A 801 -17.47 -2.58 -1.41
CA SER A 801 -16.37 -1.60 -1.46
C SER A 801 -15.00 -2.15 -1.10
N ASP A 802 -14.92 -3.29 -0.41
CA ASP A 802 -13.70 -3.87 0.15
C ASP A 802 -13.45 -5.33 -0.27
N LYS A 803 -14.24 -5.85 -1.21
CA LYS A 803 -14.12 -7.24 -1.68
C LYS A 803 -13.65 -7.26 -3.14
N GLY A 804 -12.79 -8.23 -3.46
CA GLY A 804 -12.40 -8.55 -4.84
C GLY A 804 -13.62 -8.96 -5.70
N PRO A 805 -13.42 -9.45 -6.93
CA PRO A 805 -14.53 -9.89 -7.78
C PRO A 805 -15.36 -10.94 -7.05
N VAL A 806 -16.69 -10.72 -7.02
CA VAL A 806 -17.63 -11.57 -6.29
C VAL A 806 -18.26 -12.62 -7.19
N LEU A 807 -17.99 -12.54 -8.49
CA LEU A 807 -18.50 -13.47 -9.49
C LEU A 807 -17.51 -13.65 -10.65
N ALA A 808 -17.57 -14.79 -11.30
CA ALA A 808 -16.90 -15.11 -12.55
C ALA A 808 -17.70 -16.16 -13.31
N VAL A 809 -17.75 -16.06 -14.63
CA VAL A 809 -18.48 -17.00 -15.48
C VAL A 809 -17.50 -17.82 -16.28
N GLU A 810 -17.70 -19.13 -16.33
CA GLU A 810 -16.91 -20.03 -17.17
C GLU A 810 -17.84 -21.03 -17.89
N ALA A 811 -17.33 -21.71 -18.89
CA ALA A 811 -18.08 -22.74 -19.62
C ALA A 811 -17.39 -24.09 -19.49
N THR A 812 -18.18 -25.17 -19.46
CA THR A 812 -17.66 -26.55 -19.55
C THR A 812 -17.04 -26.80 -20.91
N GLU A 813 -16.09 -27.76 -20.99
CA GLU A 813 -15.37 -28.10 -22.24
C GLU A 813 -16.02 -29.30 -22.97
N ASP A 814 -17.28 -29.54 -22.77
CA ASP A 814 -18.07 -30.65 -23.37
C ASP A 814 -18.52 -30.33 -24.81
N GLU A 815 -19.05 -31.36 -25.54
CA GLU A 815 -19.68 -31.16 -26.84
C GLU A 815 -20.89 -30.21 -26.79
N HIS A 816 -21.55 -30.14 -25.63
CA HIS A 816 -22.62 -29.19 -25.31
C HIS A 816 -22.22 -28.33 -24.11
N PRO A 817 -21.43 -27.26 -24.32
CA PRO A 817 -20.94 -26.44 -23.23
C PRO A 817 -22.06 -25.86 -22.38
N GLU A 818 -21.90 -25.90 -21.07
CA GLU A 818 -22.79 -25.27 -20.09
C GLU A 818 -22.13 -24.02 -19.48
N LEU A 819 -22.92 -22.96 -19.36
CA LEU A 819 -22.47 -21.75 -18.67
C LEU A 819 -22.60 -21.92 -17.16
N VAL A 820 -21.50 -21.72 -16.45
CA VAL A 820 -21.38 -21.87 -14.98
C VAL A 820 -20.98 -20.56 -14.36
N LEU A 821 -21.76 -20.11 -13.39
CA LEU A 821 -21.42 -18.95 -12.57
C LEU A 821 -20.74 -19.42 -11.28
N PHE A 822 -19.54 -18.94 -11.06
CA PHE A 822 -18.87 -19.00 -9.77
C PHE A 822 -19.12 -17.70 -8.99
N THR A 823 -19.52 -17.80 -7.75
CA THR A 823 -19.84 -16.60 -6.95
C THR A 823 -19.59 -16.81 -5.47
N THR A 824 -19.27 -15.71 -4.78
CA THR A 824 -19.17 -15.69 -3.31
C THR A 824 -20.50 -15.34 -2.65
N LEU A 825 -21.47 -14.92 -3.45
CA LEU A 825 -22.79 -14.46 -2.99
C LEU A 825 -23.77 -15.63 -2.89
N ASP A 826 -24.80 -15.43 -2.07
CA ASP A 826 -25.91 -16.38 -1.96
C ASP A 826 -27.02 -15.96 -2.94
N ILE A 827 -26.85 -16.37 -4.20
CA ILE A 827 -27.76 -16.02 -5.30
C ILE A 827 -28.24 -17.29 -6.03
N GLU A 828 -29.48 -17.31 -6.38
CA GLU A 828 -30.11 -18.44 -7.07
C GLU A 828 -30.01 -18.26 -8.60
N ARG A 829 -29.92 -19.38 -9.31
CA ARG A 829 -29.84 -19.42 -10.77
C ARG A 829 -30.97 -18.64 -11.45
N GLU A 830 -32.18 -18.73 -10.92
CA GLU A 830 -33.38 -18.06 -11.46
C GLU A 830 -33.24 -16.53 -11.37
N GLN A 831 -32.66 -16.03 -10.29
CA GLN A 831 -32.40 -14.59 -10.11
C GLN A 831 -31.35 -14.10 -11.11
N VAL A 832 -30.25 -14.83 -11.24
CA VAL A 832 -29.17 -14.55 -12.20
C VAL A 832 -29.72 -14.48 -13.63
N ASN A 833 -30.47 -15.50 -14.05
CA ASN A 833 -31.03 -15.58 -15.38
C ASN A 833 -32.11 -14.52 -15.65
N ARG A 834 -32.77 -14.03 -14.61
CA ARG A 834 -33.71 -12.90 -14.72
C ARG A 834 -32.94 -11.62 -15.05
N CYS A 835 -31.83 -11.34 -14.35
CA CYS A 835 -30.97 -10.19 -14.63
C CYS A 835 -30.42 -10.23 -16.06
N ILE A 836 -29.91 -11.38 -16.51
CA ILE A 836 -29.37 -11.58 -17.86
C ILE A 836 -30.45 -11.25 -18.93
N ARG A 837 -31.67 -11.74 -18.75
CA ARG A 837 -32.78 -11.45 -19.69
C ARG A 837 -33.22 -9.99 -19.63
N GLN A 838 -33.26 -9.37 -18.45
CA GLN A 838 -33.62 -7.95 -18.30
C GLN A 838 -32.62 -7.03 -18.97
N ALA A 839 -31.36 -7.44 -19.04
CA ALA A 839 -30.31 -6.73 -19.78
C ALA A 839 -30.37 -6.93 -21.30
N GLY A 840 -31.38 -7.68 -21.82
CA GLY A 840 -31.57 -7.89 -23.24
C GLY A 840 -30.72 -9.00 -23.87
N LEU A 841 -30.00 -9.79 -23.07
CA LEU A 841 -29.24 -10.93 -23.57
C LEU A 841 -30.18 -12.12 -23.91
N SER A 842 -29.80 -12.88 -24.95
CA SER A 842 -30.62 -14.03 -25.42
C SER A 842 -30.65 -15.17 -24.40
N GLY A 843 -31.58 -16.10 -24.56
CA GLY A 843 -31.69 -17.29 -23.71
C GLY A 843 -30.44 -18.20 -23.73
N LEU A 844 -29.58 -18.07 -24.74
CA LEU A 844 -28.31 -18.78 -24.82
C LEU A 844 -27.28 -18.30 -23.77
N HIS A 845 -27.43 -17.09 -23.25
CA HIS A 845 -26.60 -16.54 -22.18
C HIS A 845 -27.02 -17.01 -20.78
N ASN A 846 -28.06 -17.81 -20.66
CA ASN A 846 -28.54 -18.27 -19.37
C ASN A 846 -27.52 -19.18 -18.66
N ILE A 847 -27.23 -18.88 -17.41
CA ILE A 847 -26.43 -19.71 -16.52
C ILE A 847 -27.18 -21.04 -16.24
N ARG A 848 -26.44 -22.14 -16.38
CA ARG A 848 -26.99 -23.50 -16.12
C ARG A 848 -26.71 -23.96 -14.69
N ARG A 849 -25.51 -23.67 -14.17
CA ARG A 849 -25.11 -23.99 -12.80
C ARG A 849 -24.57 -22.77 -12.09
N VAL A 850 -24.83 -22.68 -10.79
CA VAL A 850 -24.23 -21.70 -9.89
C VAL A 850 -23.39 -22.48 -8.87
N ILE A 851 -22.11 -22.17 -8.78
CA ILE A 851 -21.18 -22.76 -7.83
C ILE A 851 -20.76 -21.68 -6.85
N LYS A 852 -21.15 -21.87 -5.58
CA LYS A 852 -20.74 -20.97 -4.50
C LYS A 852 -19.33 -21.31 -4.07
N LEU A 853 -18.46 -20.31 -4.09
CA LEU A 853 -17.10 -20.39 -3.60
C LEU A 853 -16.91 -19.47 -2.38
N PRO A 854 -16.02 -19.81 -1.46
CA PRO A 854 -15.67 -18.89 -0.37
C PRO A 854 -15.04 -17.61 -0.92
N GLU A 855 -14.25 -17.71 -2.00
CA GLU A 855 -13.66 -16.59 -2.73
C GLU A 855 -13.45 -16.94 -4.20
N ILE A 856 -13.43 -15.94 -5.07
CA ILE A 856 -13.05 -16.13 -6.48
C ILE A 856 -11.52 -16.21 -6.55
N PRO A 857 -10.92 -17.29 -7.09
CA PRO A 857 -9.47 -17.41 -7.25
C PRO A 857 -8.92 -16.25 -8.09
N LEU A 858 -7.85 -15.61 -7.63
CA LEU A 858 -7.22 -14.45 -8.29
C LEU A 858 -5.81 -14.76 -8.77
N LEU A 859 -5.41 -14.10 -9.84
CA LEU A 859 -4.02 -13.99 -10.27
C LEU A 859 -3.30 -12.95 -9.42
N GLY A 860 -1.97 -12.97 -9.40
CA GLY A 860 -1.14 -11.94 -8.73
C GLY A 860 -1.37 -10.50 -9.21
N THR A 861 -2.12 -10.31 -10.29
CA THR A 861 -2.59 -9.02 -10.81
C THR A 861 -3.94 -8.57 -10.25
N GLY A 862 -4.60 -9.39 -9.41
CA GLY A 862 -5.94 -9.11 -8.90
C GLY A 862 -7.09 -9.55 -9.82
N LYS A 863 -6.80 -10.15 -10.98
CA LYS A 863 -7.82 -10.67 -11.93
C LYS A 863 -8.29 -12.06 -11.52
N PRO A 864 -9.56 -12.44 -11.83
CA PRO A 864 -10.01 -13.81 -11.66
C PRO A 864 -9.09 -14.81 -12.37
N ASN A 865 -8.74 -15.87 -11.67
CA ASN A 865 -7.94 -16.95 -12.24
C ASN A 865 -8.87 -17.97 -12.91
N TYR A 866 -9.24 -17.68 -14.13
CA TYR A 866 -10.17 -18.53 -14.92
C TYR A 866 -9.64 -19.96 -15.17
N ARG A 867 -8.34 -20.13 -15.11
CA ARG A 867 -7.73 -21.48 -15.21
C ARG A 867 -8.12 -22.33 -14.00
N THR A 868 -7.93 -21.80 -12.79
CA THR A 868 -8.35 -22.49 -11.57
C THR A 868 -9.84 -22.76 -11.57
N LEU A 869 -10.67 -21.84 -12.08
CA LEU A 869 -12.11 -22.03 -12.22
C LEU A 869 -12.44 -23.16 -13.22
N LYS A 870 -11.72 -23.25 -14.34
CA LYS A 870 -11.87 -24.39 -15.29
C LYS A 870 -11.43 -25.72 -14.69
N ASP A 871 -10.32 -25.73 -13.95
CA ASP A 871 -9.85 -26.94 -13.27
C ASP A 871 -10.89 -27.41 -12.23
N LEU A 872 -11.55 -26.48 -11.52
CA LEU A 872 -12.67 -26.79 -10.61
C LEU A 872 -13.88 -27.40 -11.36
N LEU A 873 -14.19 -26.95 -12.58
CA LEU A 873 -15.24 -27.56 -13.40
C LEU A 873 -14.93 -29.00 -13.75
N ARG A 874 -13.67 -29.31 -14.10
CA ARG A 874 -13.22 -30.68 -14.42
C ARG A 874 -13.25 -31.63 -13.23
N THR A 875 -13.11 -31.12 -12.01
CA THR A 875 -13.16 -31.93 -10.78
C THR A 875 -14.57 -32.09 -10.20
N THR A 876 -15.51 -31.25 -10.62
CA THR A 876 -16.90 -31.23 -10.16
C THR A 876 -17.89 -31.81 -11.19
N SER A 877 -17.45 -32.18 -12.37
CA SER A 877 -18.16 -33.00 -13.36
C SER A 877 -17.76 -34.48 -13.13
#